data_7cb8651d3cde2b67b3a97d5d0435ca9d
#
_entry.id   7cb8651d3cde2b67b3a97d5d0435ca9d
#
_cell.length_a   1.000
_cell.length_b   1.000
_cell.length_c   1.000
_cell.angle_alpha   90.00
_cell.angle_beta   90.00
_cell.angle_gamma   90.00
#
_symmetry.space_group_name_H-M   'P 1'
#
loop_
_entity.id
_entity.type
_entity.pdbx_description
1 polymer ?
#
loop_
_entity_poly.entity_id
_entity_poly.type
_entity_poly.pdbx_seq_one_letter_code
_entity_poly.pdbx_strand_id
1 'polypeptide(L)'
;MLTEEEKNAGLEGKIIPINIEEQMKSAYIDYSMSVIVSRALPDVRDGLKPVHRRILYDMSAELNLYSDKPTRKSARIVGDVLGKFHPHGDSPVYKAMVRMAQDWSMRYPLVEGQGNFGSMDGDSAAAMRYTEARMQKITDEVMADIDKETIDWTTNFDDTLKEPTVLPTKIPLLLVNGSSGIAVGMATNMAPHNLGEVVDACCAYIDNPDCACEDLLRYVKGPDFPTGALIYGYEGVKEALLTGRGRVIMRARTEIEHTPSGRECIIVTEIPYMVNKAEMIKKIGDLVNEKKIEGISYINDESDRSGMRITIFLKHDASANVVLNTLFKNTQLQMSFAVNNIALVNGRPMLLNLKDLIHYFVEHRHDVVVRRTRFDLKKAQERLHIVQGLLIAQDNIDEVVHIIRSSKNIDEAKSTLMERFGLSDIQASAIVDMRLRALTGLEHDKLEAERKDLESQISYLTEVLGSVDKQMQIIKDELLEMKEKYGDERRTEIIYSSEEFNPEDFYADDDMVITISHMGYIKRTPLAEYRTQNRGGVGVKGSATRDEDFIEHIYVASMHNTMMFFTEKGRCYWLKVYQIPEGTRASKGRAIQNVIQIEPDDKVRAYINTKNLNDEEYINNTYIVMCTKNGTIKKTKLEAYSRPRLNGVNAIVIREGDELIEAKLTSGKADILIAARNGKAIRFNEDTVRPIGRVGAGVRGITIDDDDEVIGMICIEPDCKQDVLVLSENGYGKRTDLEEYRTTNRGGKGVKTINITEKTGKLISIQAVTDDNDIMIINRSGITIRTEVSQIRVAGRATQGVRIINLREGDAIASVTAVPASDDVDDDAAAEGAVSGETSEDGANSADTGTAEPTSDDKA
;
A
#
# COMPACT_ATOMS: atom_id res chain seq x y z
N MET A 1 41.43 -72.47 -20.96
CA MET A 1 40.05 -71.87 -21.03
C MET A 1 39.69 -71.59 -19.57
N LEU A 2 39.64 -70.34 -19.20
CA LEU A 2 39.17 -69.92 -17.87
C LEU A 2 37.66 -70.23 -17.79
N THR A 3 37.20 -70.81 -16.69
CA THR A 3 35.82 -71.12 -16.44
C THR A 3 34.98 -69.85 -16.39
N GLU A 4 33.67 -69.93 -16.64
CA GLU A 4 32.78 -68.78 -16.54
C GLU A 4 32.79 -68.11 -15.16
N GLU A 5 33.04 -68.91 -14.10
CA GLU A 5 33.23 -68.41 -12.75
C GLU A 5 34.54 -67.60 -12.56
N GLU A 6 35.62 -67.99 -13.22
CA GLU A 6 36.89 -67.21 -13.20
C GLU A 6 36.83 -65.96 -14.05
N LYS A 7 35.96 -65.90 -15.09
CA LYS A 7 35.71 -64.70 -15.85
C LYS A 7 34.79 -63.75 -15.10
N ASN A 8 33.84 -64.24 -14.30
CA ASN A 8 32.99 -63.41 -13.44
C ASN A 8 33.72 -62.90 -12.20
N ALA A 9 34.64 -63.72 -11.62
CA ALA A 9 35.50 -63.28 -10.50
C ALA A 9 36.43 -62.08 -10.84
N GLY A 10 36.82 -61.96 -12.15
CA GLY A 10 37.62 -60.80 -12.62
C GLY A 10 36.82 -59.54 -12.98
N LEU A 11 35.49 -59.64 -13.03
CA LEU A 11 34.54 -58.60 -13.32
C LEU A 11 33.75 -58.11 -12.10
N GLU A 12 33.85 -58.80 -10.94
CA GLU A 12 33.32 -58.31 -9.67
C GLU A 12 34.26 -57.21 -9.14
N GLY A 13 34.15 -56.03 -9.76
CA GLY A 13 34.47 -54.79 -9.07
C GLY A 13 33.71 -54.82 -7.76
N LYS A 14 34.34 -54.44 -6.66
CA LYS A 14 33.80 -54.42 -5.31
C LYS A 14 32.47 -53.67 -5.30
N ILE A 15 31.34 -54.39 -5.45
CA ILE A 15 29.99 -53.81 -5.35
C ILE A 15 29.78 -53.44 -3.91
N ILE A 16 29.84 -52.16 -3.61
CA ILE A 16 29.47 -51.60 -2.29
C ILE A 16 27.98 -51.28 -2.34
N PRO A 17 27.12 -51.96 -1.55
CA PRO A 17 25.70 -51.57 -1.48
C PRO A 17 25.58 -50.19 -0.86
N ILE A 18 25.03 -49.30 -1.60
CA ILE A 18 24.80 -47.92 -1.18
C ILE A 18 23.29 -47.78 -0.91
N ASN A 19 22.96 -47.40 0.31
CA ASN A 19 21.59 -47.07 0.65
C ASN A 19 21.18 -45.73 -0.03
N ILE A 20 20.22 -45.78 -0.95
CA ILE A 20 19.78 -44.61 -1.70
C ILE A 20 19.24 -43.49 -0.80
N GLU A 21 18.57 -43.83 0.30
CA GLU A 21 18.11 -42.83 1.28
C GLU A 21 19.26 -42.06 1.93
N GLU A 22 20.30 -42.75 2.37
CA GLU A 22 21.47 -42.11 3.00
C GLU A 22 22.25 -41.26 2.00
N GLN A 23 22.40 -41.77 0.77
CA GLN A 23 23.07 -41.03 -0.29
C GLN A 23 22.27 -39.77 -0.67
N MET A 24 20.95 -39.87 -0.80
CA MET A 24 20.10 -38.71 -1.10
C MET A 24 20.09 -37.71 0.05
N LYS A 25 20.03 -38.15 1.30
CA LYS A 25 20.10 -37.26 2.49
C LYS A 25 21.42 -36.49 2.50
N SER A 26 22.55 -37.18 2.33
CA SER A 26 23.87 -36.54 2.28
C SER A 26 23.98 -35.55 1.12
N ALA A 27 23.64 -35.96 -0.09
CA ALA A 27 23.68 -35.09 -1.26
C ALA A 27 22.76 -33.88 -1.17
N TYR A 28 21.57 -34.05 -0.55
CA TYR A 28 20.65 -32.94 -0.33
C TYR A 28 21.14 -31.97 0.73
N ILE A 29 21.78 -32.46 1.79
CA ILE A 29 22.40 -31.61 2.83
C ILE A 29 23.54 -30.80 2.21
N ASP A 30 24.44 -31.46 1.44
CA ASP A 30 25.56 -30.80 0.77
C ASP A 30 25.10 -29.74 -0.23
N TYR A 31 24.09 -30.06 -1.03
CA TYR A 31 23.45 -29.10 -1.93
C TYR A 31 22.83 -27.93 -1.17
N SER A 32 22.08 -28.21 -0.10
CA SER A 32 21.43 -27.18 0.72
C SER A 32 22.47 -26.25 1.36
N MET A 33 23.53 -26.80 1.92
CA MET A 33 24.62 -26.02 2.50
C MET A 33 25.29 -25.15 1.46
N SER A 34 25.58 -25.69 0.27
CA SER A 34 26.15 -24.93 -0.84
C SER A 34 25.25 -23.78 -1.28
N VAL A 35 23.94 -24.01 -1.41
CA VAL A 35 22.99 -22.96 -1.79
C VAL A 35 22.87 -21.88 -0.71
N ILE A 36 22.89 -22.26 0.56
CA ILE A 36 22.80 -21.32 1.69
C ILE A 36 24.07 -20.46 1.78
N VAL A 37 25.25 -21.11 1.86
CA VAL A 37 26.52 -20.42 2.17
C VAL A 37 27.14 -19.79 0.93
N SER A 38 27.09 -20.47 -0.24
CA SER A 38 27.86 -20.06 -1.41
C SER A 38 27.04 -19.46 -2.56
N ARG A 39 25.74 -19.19 -2.36
CA ARG A 39 24.90 -18.68 -3.45
C ARG A 39 23.87 -17.63 -3.04
N ALA A 40 22.95 -17.97 -2.13
CA ALA A 40 21.71 -17.20 -1.96
C ALA A 40 21.75 -16.10 -0.91
N LEU A 41 22.50 -16.32 0.19
CA LEU A 41 22.56 -15.41 1.32
C LEU A 41 23.78 -14.49 1.26
N PRO A 42 23.62 -13.20 1.68
CA PRO A 42 24.74 -12.27 1.81
C PRO A 42 25.55 -12.55 3.08
N ASP A 43 26.84 -12.22 3.07
CA ASP A 43 27.65 -12.13 4.29
C ASP A 43 27.30 -10.84 5.04
N VAL A 44 27.16 -10.90 6.35
CA VAL A 44 26.77 -9.75 7.19
C VAL A 44 27.78 -8.62 7.15
N ARG A 45 29.07 -8.95 6.94
CA ARG A 45 30.21 -8.01 7.00
C ARG A 45 30.25 -7.07 5.80
N ASP A 46 30.14 -7.60 4.58
CA ASP A 46 30.20 -6.81 3.34
C ASP A 46 28.89 -6.73 2.57
N GLY A 47 27.84 -7.42 3.01
CA GLY A 47 26.50 -7.36 2.41
C GLY A 47 26.40 -8.02 1.04
N LEU A 48 27.44 -8.71 0.57
CA LEU A 48 27.51 -9.24 -0.77
C LEU A 48 27.30 -10.76 -0.82
N LYS A 49 26.67 -11.20 -1.89
CA LYS A 49 26.68 -12.61 -2.27
C LYS A 49 27.98 -12.95 -2.99
N PRO A 50 28.39 -14.22 -3.03
CA PRO A 50 29.64 -14.61 -3.69
C PRO A 50 29.76 -14.11 -5.14
N VAL A 51 28.70 -14.15 -5.92
CA VAL A 51 28.71 -13.66 -7.33
C VAL A 51 29.01 -12.15 -7.42
N HIS A 52 28.41 -11.33 -6.53
CA HIS A 52 28.64 -9.89 -6.51
C HIS A 52 30.08 -9.58 -6.11
N ARG A 53 30.59 -10.26 -5.08
CA ARG A 53 31.97 -10.10 -4.56
C ARG A 53 32.98 -10.46 -5.63
N ARG A 54 32.78 -11.57 -6.36
CA ARG A 54 33.66 -12.02 -7.46
C ARG A 54 33.66 -11.04 -8.61
N ILE A 55 32.51 -10.48 -9.00
CA ILE A 55 32.41 -9.45 -10.05
C ILE A 55 33.23 -8.21 -9.67
N LEU A 56 33.02 -7.67 -8.46
CA LEU A 56 33.73 -6.47 -8.01
C LEU A 56 35.23 -6.72 -7.85
N TYR A 57 35.61 -7.87 -7.33
CA TYR A 57 37.01 -8.26 -7.21
C TYR A 57 37.71 -8.36 -8.56
N ASP A 58 37.07 -9.02 -9.54
CA ASP A 58 37.62 -9.14 -10.89
C ASP A 58 37.76 -7.77 -11.58
N MET A 59 36.73 -6.94 -11.44
CA MET A 59 36.76 -5.57 -11.97
C MET A 59 37.93 -4.74 -11.41
N SER A 60 38.25 -4.89 -10.11
CA SER A 60 39.31 -4.12 -9.45
C SER A 60 40.70 -4.72 -9.71
N ALA A 61 40.94 -5.96 -9.29
CA ALA A 61 42.25 -6.58 -9.21
C ALA A 61 42.75 -7.06 -10.56
N GLU A 62 41.87 -7.66 -11.39
CA GLU A 62 42.26 -8.28 -12.64
C GLU A 62 42.15 -7.32 -13.84
N LEU A 63 41.06 -6.57 -13.90
CA LEU A 63 40.76 -5.68 -15.02
C LEU A 63 41.11 -4.20 -14.78
N ASN A 64 41.42 -3.82 -13.55
CA ASN A 64 41.74 -2.44 -13.14
C ASN A 64 40.68 -1.44 -13.63
N LEU A 65 39.38 -1.72 -13.39
CA LEU A 65 38.22 -0.94 -13.83
C LEU A 65 37.64 -0.03 -12.71
N TYR A 66 38.54 0.69 -12.03
CA TYR A 66 38.15 1.70 -11.05
C TYR A 66 37.35 2.85 -11.69
N SER A 67 36.70 3.66 -10.89
CA SER A 67 35.79 4.73 -11.33
C SER A 67 36.47 5.79 -12.23
N ASP A 68 37.78 5.95 -12.12
CA ASP A 68 38.63 6.88 -12.92
C ASP A 68 39.10 6.27 -14.26
N LYS A 69 38.88 4.98 -14.49
CA LYS A 69 39.31 4.28 -15.70
C LYS A 69 38.21 4.24 -16.77
N PRO A 70 38.59 4.05 -18.06
CA PRO A 70 37.59 3.87 -19.11
C PRO A 70 36.80 2.57 -18.94
N THR A 71 35.52 2.60 -19.37
CA THR A 71 34.64 1.43 -19.38
C THR A 71 35.18 0.30 -20.27
N ARG A 72 34.79 -0.93 -19.98
CA ARG A 72 35.07 -2.11 -20.81
C ARG A 72 33.79 -2.86 -21.14
N LYS A 73 33.80 -3.60 -22.25
CA LYS A 73 32.67 -4.45 -22.65
C LYS A 73 32.29 -5.39 -21.53
N SER A 74 30.98 -5.43 -21.21
CA SER A 74 30.44 -6.30 -20.17
C SER A 74 30.77 -7.79 -20.43
N ALA A 75 30.82 -8.20 -21.70
CA ALA A 75 31.19 -9.55 -22.08
C ALA A 75 32.62 -9.94 -21.64
N ARG A 76 33.54 -8.97 -21.54
CA ARG A 76 34.90 -9.23 -21.04
C ARG A 76 34.87 -9.48 -19.54
N ILE A 77 34.18 -8.65 -18.77
CA ILE A 77 34.06 -8.80 -17.32
C ILE A 77 33.40 -10.15 -16.99
N VAL A 78 32.26 -10.45 -17.64
CA VAL A 78 31.54 -11.71 -17.42
C VAL A 78 32.42 -12.91 -17.79
N GLY A 79 33.14 -12.85 -18.93
CA GLY A 79 34.03 -13.93 -19.38
C GLY A 79 35.18 -14.18 -18.42
N ASP A 80 35.78 -13.12 -17.87
CA ASP A 80 36.92 -13.22 -16.94
C ASP A 80 36.46 -13.81 -15.58
N VAL A 81 35.32 -13.32 -15.03
CA VAL A 81 34.70 -13.85 -13.83
C VAL A 81 34.37 -15.34 -13.95
N LEU A 82 33.84 -15.79 -15.11
CA LEU A 82 33.52 -17.19 -15.36
C LEU A 82 34.76 -18.06 -15.44
N GLY A 83 35.74 -17.57 -16.13
CA GLY A 83 37.00 -18.33 -16.34
C GLY A 83 37.85 -18.48 -15.09
N LYS A 84 37.76 -17.51 -14.16
CA LYS A 84 38.66 -17.45 -13.00
C LYS A 84 37.99 -17.79 -11.67
N PHE A 85 36.74 -17.39 -11.45
CA PHE A 85 36.14 -17.39 -10.10
C PHE A 85 34.78 -18.05 -10.01
N HIS A 86 33.92 -18.03 -11.04
CA HIS A 86 32.53 -18.42 -10.91
C HIS A 86 32.09 -19.46 -11.96
N PRO A 87 32.23 -20.79 -11.67
CA PRO A 87 32.03 -21.89 -12.65
C PRO A 87 30.50 -22.14 -12.86
N HIS A 88 29.74 -21.13 -13.32
CA HIS A 88 28.34 -21.21 -13.61
C HIS A 88 28.03 -20.55 -14.97
N GLY A 89 26.75 -20.41 -15.33
CA GLY A 89 26.39 -19.78 -16.62
C GLY A 89 26.69 -18.28 -16.67
N ASP A 90 26.88 -17.75 -17.86
CA ASP A 90 27.15 -16.32 -18.13
C ASP A 90 25.96 -15.42 -17.82
N SER A 91 24.73 -15.88 -18.12
CA SER A 91 23.51 -15.11 -17.90
C SER A 91 23.28 -14.70 -16.43
N PRO A 92 23.44 -15.57 -15.42
CA PRO A 92 23.37 -15.18 -14.01
C PRO A 92 24.39 -14.12 -13.62
N VAL A 93 25.65 -14.24 -14.07
CA VAL A 93 26.72 -13.27 -13.77
C VAL A 93 26.39 -11.91 -14.41
N TYR A 94 26.00 -11.91 -15.68
CA TYR A 94 25.60 -10.68 -16.37
C TYR A 94 24.40 -10.01 -15.70
N LYS A 95 23.33 -10.76 -15.35
CA LYS A 95 22.16 -10.23 -14.66
C LYS A 95 22.52 -9.66 -13.28
N ALA A 96 23.43 -10.27 -12.53
CA ALA A 96 23.91 -9.75 -11.26
C ALA A 96 24.63 -8.40 -11.45
N MET A 97 25.52 -8.31 -12.45
CA MET A 97 26.21 -7.06 -12.78
C MET A 97 25.23 -5.97 -13.24
N VAL A 98 24.28 -6.32 -14.10
CA VAL A 98 23.23 -5.39 -14.57
C VAL A 98 22.47 -4.81 -13.39
N ARG A 99 22.05 -5.66 -12.44
CA ARG A 99 21.30 -5.19 -11.25
C ARG A 99 22.13 -4.22 -10.40
N MET A 100 23.44 -4.44 -10.28
CA MET A 100 24.34 -3.53 -9.55
C MET A 100 24.49 -2.16 -10.23
N ALA A 101 24.11 -2.03 -11.50
CA ALA A 101 24.15 -0.76 -12.25
C ALA A 101 22.80 -0.04 -12.32
N GLN A 102 21.70 -0.66 -11.88
CA GLN A 102 20.35 -0.09 -11.96
C GLN A 102 20.05 0.77 -10.75
N ASP A 103 19.76 2.05 -10.94
CA ASP A 103 19.45 3.04 -9.90
C ASP A 103 18.07 2.87 -9.28
N TRP A 104 17.15 2.15 -9.96
CA TRP A 104 15.84 1.74 -9.41
C TRP A 104 15.87 0.40 -8.66
N SER A 105 16.97 -0.37 -8.78
CA SER A 105 17.16 -1.66 -8.10
C SER A 105 18.06 -1.57 -6.90
N MET A 106 19.05 -0.67 -6.91
CA MET A 106 20.03 -0.45 -5.87
C MET A 106 19.93 0.98 -5.35
N ARG A 107 19.85 1.15 -4.04
CA ARG A 107 19.81 2.50 -3.43
C ARG A 107 21.13 3.25 -3.67
N TYR A 108 22.25 2.53 -3.64
CA TYR A 108 23.60 2.98 -3.98
C TYR A 108 24.19 2.01 -4.99
N PRO A 109 24.09 2.30 -6.31
CA PRO A 109 24.65 1.45 -7.36
C PRO A 109 26.15 1.23 -7.20
N LEU A 110 26.62 0.00 -7.44
CA LEU A 110 28.04 -0.38 -7.32
C LEU A 110 28.77 -0.42 -8.66
N VAL A 111 28.04 -0.48 -9.76
CA VAL A 111 28.56 -0.54 -11.12
C VAL A 111 28.02 0.66 -11.90
N GLU A 112 28.89 1.32 -12.65
CA GLU A 112 28.52 2.34 -13.64
C GLU A 112 28.43 1.67 -15.01
N GLY A 113 27.20 1.67 -15.56
CA GLY A 113 26.89 1.07 -16.85
C GLY A 113 26.80 2.10 -17.97
N GLN A 114 27.33 1.75 -19.15
CA GLN A 114 27.16 2.50 -20.38
C GLN A 114 26.42 1.65 -21.41
N GLY A 115 25.29 2.17 -21.91
CA GLY A 115 24.38 1.47 -22.82
C GLY A 115 23.03 1.19 -22.17
N ASN A 116 22.29 0.22 -22.69
CA ASN A 116 20.98 -0.15 -22.17
C ASN A 116 21.09 -1.25 -21.10
N PHE A 117 20.84 -0.89 -19.86
CA PHE A 117 20.82 -1.78 -18.69
C PHE A 117 19.39 -2.14 -18.23
N GLY A 118 18.41 -2.00 -19.13
CA GLY A 118 17.00 -2.25 -18.82
C GLY A 118 16.23 -0.99 -18.42
N SER A 119 14.96 -1.16 -18.05
CA SER A 119 14.08 -0.10 -17.59
C SER A 119 13.16 -0.55 -16.47
N MET A 120 12.47 0.39 -15.81
CA MET A 120 11.41 0.08 -14.83
C MET A 120 10.16 -0.56 -15.49
N ASP A 121 10.05 -0.51 -16.81
CA ASP A 121 8.99 -1.18 -17.58
C ASP A 121 9.25 -2.69 -17.74
N GLY A 122 10.37 -3.18 -17.20
CA GLY A 122 10.74 -4.58 -17.28
C GLY A 122 11.49 -4.96 -18.54
N ASP A 123 11.92 -3.98 -19.34
CA ASP A 123 12.80 -4.25 -20.47
C ASP A 123 14.10 -4.89 -20.01
N SER A 124 14.51 -5.92 -20.71
CA SER A 124 15.79 -6.58 -20.45
C SER A 124 16.95 -5.70 -20.88
N ALA A 125 18.06 -5.79 -20.14
CA ALA A 125 19.31 -5.19 -20.59
C ALA A 125 19.70 -5.71 -21.97
N ALA A 126 20.37 -4.88 -22.78
CA ALA A 126 20.97 -5.29 -24.04
C ALA A 126 22.00 -6.41 -23.82
N ALA A 127 22.24 -7.23 -24.84
CA ALA A 127 23.22 -8.29 -24.73
C ALA A 127 24.60 -7.74 -24.32
N MET A 128 25.35 -8.47 -23.49
CA MET A 128 26.62 -8.06 -22.88
C MET A 128 27.70 -7.60 -23.87
N ARG A 129 27.58 -7.94 -25.16
CA ARG A 129 28.47 -7.45 -26.21
C ARG A 129 28.24 -5.99 -26.60
N TYR A 130 27.07 -5.42 -26.26
CA TYR A 130 26.71 -4.03 -26.56
C TYR A 130 26.93 -3.09 -25.37
N THR A 131 26.85 -3.59 -24.16
CA THR A 131 27.00 -2.80 -22.94
C THR A 131 28.46 -2.74 -22.49
N GLU A 132 28.79 -1.66 -21.78
CA GLU A 132 30.09 -1.47 -21.12
C GLU A 132 29.88 -1.13 -19.65
N ALA A 133 30.87 -1.45 -18.82
CA ALA A 133 30.78 -1.19 -17.39
C ALA A 133 32.16 -0.86 -16.79
N ARG A 134 32.12 -0.17 -15.64
CA ARG A 134 33.22 0.03 -14.69
C ARG A 134 32.66 0.12 -13.28
N MET A 135 33.50 0.17 -12.26
CA MET A 135 33.05 0.40 -10.88
C MET A 135 32.53 1.84 -10.70
N GLN A 136 31.55 2.00 -9.84
CA GLN A 136 31.13 3.31 -9.35
C GLN A 136 32.12 3.86 -8.32
N LYS A 137 32.14 5.19 -8.12
CA LYS A 137 33.03 5.85 -7.14
C LYS A 137 32.87 5.29 -5.72
N ILE A 138 31.65 4.99 -5.31
CA ILE A 138 31.37 4.38 -4.00
C ILE A 138 32.01 3.00 -3.87
N THR A 139 32.17 2.27 -4.96
CA THR A 139 32.77 0.93 -4.98
C THR A 139 34.29 0.95 -4.80
N ASP A 140 34.94 2.07 -5.17
CA ASP A 140 36.37 2.24 -4.88
C ASP A 140 36.63 2.21 -3.36
N GLU A 141 35.70 2.74 -2.55
CA GLU A 141 35.77 2.70 -1.06
C GLU A 141 35.42 1.30 -0.49
N VAL A 142 34.66 0.50 -1.25
CA VAL A 142 34.38 -0.91 -0.87
C VAL A 142 35.62 -1.78 -1.06
N MET A 143 36.44 -1.48 -2.06
CA MET A 143 37.67 -2.19 -2.40
C MET A 143 38.92 -1.63 -1.72
N ALA A 144 38.80 -0.51 -1.01
CA ALA A 144 39.94 0.17 -0.42
C ALA A 144 40.69 -0.76 0.55
N ASP A 145 42.01 -0.69 0.50
CA ASP A 145 42.92 -1.44 1.38
C ASP A 145 42.92 -2.99 1.21
N ILE A 146 42.34 -3.53 0.11
CA ILE A 146 42.27 -4.98 -0.13
C ILE A 146 43.67 -5.63 -0.26
N ASP A 147 44.66 -4.86 -0.70
CA ASP A 147 46.05 -5.23 -0.86
C ASP A 147 46.88 -5.19 0.44
N LYS A 148 46.28 -4.75 1.56
CA LYS A 148 46.95 -4.57 2.85
C LYS A 148 46.72 -5.71 3.84
N GLU A 149 46.51 -6.93 3.37
CA GLU A 149 46.25 -8.11 4.21
C GLU A 149 45.04 -7.92 5.19
N THR A 150 44.07 -7.10 4.81
CA THR A 150 42.92 -6.72 5.65
C THR A 150 41.84 -7.79 5.77
N ILE A 151 41.87 -8.77 4.86
CA ILE A 151 40.85 -9.82 4.72
C ILE A 151 41.50 -11.19 4.57
N ASP A 152 40.67 -12.24 4.73
CA ASP A 152 41.06 -13.60 4.49
C ASP A 152 40.81 -14.00 3.03
N TRP A 153 41.65 -14.90 2.53
CA TRP A 153 41.64 -15.38 1.14
C TRP A 153 41.35 -16.87 1.11
N THR A 154 40.63 -17.30 0.09
CA THR A 154 40.44 -18.74 -0.24
C THR A 154 40.87 -19.00 -1.65
N THR A 155 41.11 -20.29 -1.99
CA THR A 155 41.34 -20.68 -3.38
C THR A 155 40.07 -20.63 -4.19
N ASN A 156 40.17 -20.35 -5.47
CA ASN A 156 39.08 -20.44 -6.43
C ASN A 156 38.71 -21.93 -6.69
N PHE A 157 37.77 -22.18 -7.59
CA PHE A 157 37.20 -23.50 -7.85
C PHE A 157 38.21 -24.54 -8.44
N ASP A 158 39.34 -24.10 -9.02
CA ASP A 158 40.36 -24.94 -9.62
C ASP A 158 41.72 -24.86 -8.88
N ASP A 159 41.78 -24.22 -7.72
CA ASP A 159 42.95 -24.02 -6.87
C ASP A 159 44.11 -23.26 -7.52
N THR A 160 43.89 -22.56 -8.65
CA THR A 160 44.91 -21.82 -9.38
C THR A 160 45.06 -20.37 -8.90
N LEU A 161 43.99 -19.76 -8.41
CA LEU A 161 43.95 -18.36 -7.99
C LEU A 161 43.37 -18.24 -6.59
N LYS A 162 43.56 -17.07 -5.99
CA LYS A 162 42.93 -16.70 -4.72
C LYS A 162 41.76 -15.74 -4.92
N GLU A 163 40.70 -15.93 -4.18
CA GLU A 163 39.57 -15.01 -4.13
C GLU A 163 39.32 -14.54 -2.69
N PRO A 164 38.79 -13.31 -2.51
CA PRO A 164 38.52 -12.80 -1.19
C PRO A 164 37.27 -13.47 -0.59
N THR A 165 37.34 -13.83 0.70
CA THR A 165 36.18 -14.37 1.43
C THR A 165 35.16 -13.28 1.77
N VAL A 166 35.65 -12.05 1.94
CA VAL A 166 34.86 -10.83 2.27
C VAL A 166 35.61 -9.62 1.74
N LEU A 167 34.94 -8.51 1.45
CA LEU A 167 35.58 -7.25 1.06
C LEU A 167 35.80 -6.32 2.26
N PRO A 168 36.88 -5.49 2.26
CA PRO A 168 37.22 -4.59 3.36
C PRO A 168 36.38 -3.29 3.36
N THR A 169 35.10 -3.40 3.04
CA THR A 169 34.21 -2.26 2.78
C THR A 169 34.17 -1.24 3.92
N LYS A 170 34.27 0.06 3.59
CA LYS A 170 34.05 1.16 4.53
C LYS A 170 32.55 1.50 4.67
N ILE A 171 31.68 0.91 3.86
CA ILE A 171 30.27 1.23 3.76
C ILE A 171 29.45 0.03 4.23
N PRO A 172 28.40 0.23 5.07
CA PRO A 172 27.52 -0.85 5.55
C PRO A 172 26.56 -1.31 4.45
N LEU A 173 27.08 -1.94 3.38
CA LEU A 173 26.36 -2.27 2.15
C LEU A 173 25.10 -3.11 2.39
N LEU A 174 25.11 -4.00 3.39
CA LEU A 174 23.95 -4.82 3.71
C LEU A 174 22.75 -4.00 4.14
N LEU A 175 22.98 -2.96 4.95
CA LEU A 175 21.92 -2.04 5.40
C LEU A 175 21.52 -1.04 4.31
N VAL A 176 22.49 -0.46 3.60
CA VAL A 176 22.18 0.63 2.65
C VAL A 176 21.59 0.13 1.33
N ASN A 177 21.96 -1.06 0.86
CA ASN A 177 21.44 -1.64 -0.39
C ASN A 177 20.45 -2.80 -0.17
N GLY A 178 20.41 -3.36 1.04
CA GLY A 178 19.63 -4.55 1.31
C GLY A 178 20.11 -5.78 0.52
N SER A 179 19.38 -6.86 0.59
CA SER A 179 19.60 -8.07 -0.19
C SER A 179 18.34 -8.91 -0.26
N SER A 180 18.07 -9.55 -1.38
CA SER A 180 16.98 -10.53 -1.52
C SER A 180 17.51 -11.83 -2.08
N GLY A 181 17.10 -12.98 -1.52
CA GLY A 181 17.56 -14.30 -1.97
C GLY A 181 16.72 -15.43 -1.42
N ILE A 182 16.60 -16.48 -2.23
CA ILE A 182 15.86 -17.70 -1.87
C ILE A 182 16.87 -18.83 -1.75
N ALA A 183 17.02 -19.39 -0.56
CA ALA A 183 17.83 -20.55 -0.25
C ALA A 183 16.95 -21.78 0.00
N VAL A 184 17.56 -22.90 0.36
CA VAL A 184 16.82 -24.09 0.76
C VAL A 184 16.33 -23.92 2.20
N GLY A 185 15.00 -23.98 2.40
CA GLY A 185 14.38 -23.86 3.71
C GLY A 185 14.33 -22.46 4.33
N MET A 186 14.90 -21.45 3.66
CA MET A 186 14.88 -20.06 4.14
C MET A 186 15.02 -19.06 2.98
N ALA A 187 14.62 -17.82 3.23
CA ALA A 187 14.79 -16.72 2.29
C ALA A 187 15.22 -15.46 3.04
N THR A 188 16.01 -14.62 2.41
CA THR A 188 16.32 -13.28 2.90
C THR A 188 15.63 -12.24 2.04
N ASN A 189 15.13 -11.18 2.68
CA ASN A 189 14.53 -10.03 2.02
C ASN A 189 14.77 -8.80 2.89
N MET A 190 15.90 -8.15 2.68
CA MET A 190 16.37 -7.01 3.46
C MET A 190 16.11 -5.73 2.68
N ALA A 191 15.46 -4.78 3.34
CA ALA A 191 15.19 -3.49 2.74
C ALA A 191 16.44 -2.59 2.71
N PRO A 192 16.59 -1.72 1.70
CA PRO A 192 17.62 -0.70 1.65
C PRO A 192 17.32 0.44 2.63
N HIS A 193 18.36 1.16 3.09
CA HIS A 193 18.26 2.30 4.02
C HIS A 193 19.13 3.48 3.55
N ASN A 194 18.86 4.66 4.08
CA ASN A 194 19.64 5.86 3.80
C ASN A 194 21.02 5.77 4.45
N LEU A 195 22.07 6.08 3.68
CA LEU A 195 23.46 6.00 4.15
C LEU A 195 23.72 6.93 5.34
N GLY A 196 23.22 8.17 5.29
CA GLY A 196 23.41 9.13 6.37
C GLY A 196 22.82 8.64 7.69
N GLU A 197 21.59 8.10 7.66
CA GLU A 197 20.91 7.54 8.82
C GLU A 197 21.65 6.33 9.40
N VAL A 198 22.13 5.44 8.55
CA VAL A 198 22.86 4.23 8.97
C VAL A 198 24.23 4.60 9.56
N VAL A 199 24.96 5.56 8.96
CA VAL A 199 26.24 6.04 9.50
C VAL A 199 26.05 6.69 10.87
N ASP A 200 25.02 7.52 11.04
CA ASP A 200 24.72 8.14 12.34
C ASP A 200 24.42 7.08 13.42
N ALA A 201 23.69 6.02 13.05
CA ALA A 201 23.43 4.89 13.92
C ALA A 201 24.70 4.09 14.26
N CYS A 202 25.60 3.89 13.31
CA CYS A 202 26.88 3.25 13.54
C CYS A 202 27.76 4.09 14.50
N CYS A 203 27.80 5.40 14.31
CA CYS A 203 28.50 6.31 15.22
C CYS A 203 27.93 6.28 16.64
N ALA A 204 26.60 6.31 16.77
CA ALA A 204 25.93 6.20 18.07
C ALA A 204 26.20 4.86 18.76
N TYR A 205 26.28 3.76 17.99
CA TYR A 205 26.64 2.44 18.49
C TYR A 205 28.11 2.39 18.96
N ILE A 206 29.04 3.00 18.21
CA ILE A 206 30.45 3.10 18.60
C ILE A 206 30.61 3.88 19.93
N ASP A 207 29.85 4.97 20.10
CA ASP A 207 29.87 5.79 21.33
C ASP A 207 29.27 5.04 22.54
N ASN A 208 28.28 4.17 22.32
CA ASN A 208 27.65 3.35 23.37
C ASN A 208 27.23 1.96 22.83
N PRO A 209 28.12 0.95 22.89
CA PRO A 209 27.83 -0.40 22.43
C PRO A 209 26.70 -1.11 23.18
N ASP A 210 26.41 -0.69 24.41
CA ASP A 210 25.35 -1.26 25.25
C ASP A 210 23.97 -0.62 25.02
N CYS A 211 23.84 0.33 24.06
CA CYS A 211 22.58 0.95 23.74
C CYS A 211 21.49 -0.09 23.40
N ALA A 212 20.22 0.20 23.70
CA ALA A 212 19.11 -0.64 23.28
C ALA A 212 18.87 -0.49 21.76
N CYS A 213 18.26 -1.51 21.13
CA CYS A 213 17.93 -1.44 19.71
C CYS A 213 16.97 -0.27 19.41
N GLU A 214 16.08 0.04 20.35
CA GLU A 214 15.13 1.17 20.31
C GLU A 214 15.81 2.53 20.22
N ASP A 215 17.00 2.70 20.81
CA ASP A 215 17.74 3.96 20.75
C ASP A 215 18.26 4.23 19.33
N LEU A 216 18.59 3.18 18.58
CA LEU A 216 19.07 3.27 17.19
C LEU A 216 17.95 3.68 16.21
N LEU A 217 16.67 3.46 16.57
CA LEU A 217 15.52 3.90 15.77
C LEU A 217 15.41 5.43 15.66
N ARG A 218 16.08 6.17 16.55
CA ARG A 218 16.15 7.63 16.45
C ARG A 218 16.96 8.10 15.25
N TYR A 219 17.92 7.29 14.82
CA TYR A 219 18.80 7.56 13.69
C TYR A 219 18.28 6.91 12.41
N VAL A 220 18.02 5.59 12.43
CA VAL A 220 17.45 4.86 11.28
C VAL A 220 15.93 4.89 11.39
N LYS A 221 15.31 5.78 10.62
CA LYS A 221 13.86 5.96 10.65
C LYS A 221 13.10 4.82 10.00
N GLY A 222 13.71 4.12 9.05
CA GLY A 222 13.10 3.02 8.32
C GLY A 222 13.72 2.80 6.94
N PRO A 223 13.20 1.87 6.14
CA PRO A 223 13.65 1.64 4.78
C PRO A 223 13.63 2.90 3.93
N ASP A 224 14.57 3.00 2.99
CA ASP A 224 14.68 4.09 2.01
C ASP A 224 14.86 3.47 0.62
N PHE A 225 13.76 3.34 -0.10
CA PHE A 225 13.74 2.62 -1.38
C PHE A 225 14.26 3.49 -2.53
N PRO A 226 14.98 2.91 -3.50
CA PRO A 226 15.55 3.65 -4.62
C PRO A 226 14.47 4.31 -5.50
N THR A 227 13.27 3.75 -5.57
CA THR A 227 12.13 4.29 -6.33
C THR A 227 11.31 5.34 -5.57
N GLY A 228 11.73 5.76 -4.37
CA GLY A 228 10.97 6.69 -3.52
C GLY A 228 9.73 6.06 -2.94
N ALA A 229 8.56 6.57 -3.31
CA ALA A 229 7.25 6.16 -2.82
C ALA A 229 7.04 6.43 -1.31
N LEU A 230 5.93 5.96 -0.76
CA LEU A 230 5.52 6.21 0.62
C LEU A 230 5.55 4.92 1.42
N ILE A 231 6.00 4.98 2.67
CA ILE A 231 5.74 3.94 3.67
C ILE A 231 4.48 4.34 4.44
N TYR A 232 3.48 3.46 4.44
CA TYR A 232 2.20 3.72 5.08
C TYR A 232 2.04 2.91 6.37
N GLY A 233 2.06 3.62 7.51
CA GLY A 233 2.10 3.02 8.84
C GLY A 233 3.51 2.64 9.29
N TYR A 234 3.82 2.87 10.57
CA TYR A 234 5.17 2.71 11.13
C TYR A 234 5.37 1.40 11.91
N GLU A 235 4.30 0.75 12.37
CA GLU A 235 4.40 -0.43 13.23
C GLU A 235 5.19 -1.58 12.56
N GLY A 236 4.93 -1.86 11.28
CA GLY A 236 5.66 -2.89 10.54
C GLY A 236 7.14 -2.55 10.31
N VAL A 237 7.50 -1.27 10.22
CA VAL A 237 8.89 -0.79 10.15
C VAL A 237 9.58 -1.03 11.49
N LYS A 238 8.94 -0.62 12.58
CA LYS A 238 9.45 -0.79 13.94
C LYS A 238 9.67 -2.28 14.26
N GLU A 239 8.70 -3.14 13.96
CA GLU A 239 8.82 -4.57 14.12
C GLU A 239 10.01 -5.13 13.33
N ALA A 240 10.17 -4.73 12.04
CA ALA A 240 11.26 -5.18 11.19
C ALA A 240 12.64 -4.81 11.74
N LEU A 241 12.81 -3.59 12.25
CA LEU A 241 14.09 -3.11 12.78
C LEU A 241 14.43 -3.75 14.13
N LEU A 242 13.43 -3.99 14.99
CA LEU A 242 13.62 -4.57 16.32
C LEU A 242 13.80 -6.10 16.30
N THR A 243 13.12 -6.79 15.41
CA THR A 243 13.09 -8.27 15.43
C THR A 243 13.77 -8.92 14.22
N GLY A 244 14.09 -8.13 13.19
CA GLY A 244 14.56 -8.62 11.90
C GLY A 244 13.47 -9.16 10.99
N ARG A 245 12.18 -9.12 11.42
CA ARG A 245 11.01 -9.49 10.64
C ARG A 245 9.92 -8.45 10.79
N GLY A 246 9.24 -8.13 9.69
CA GLY A 246 8.13 -7.19 9.72
C GLY A 246 7.51 -7.03 8.34
N ARG A 247 6.36 -6.36 8.30
CA ARG A 247 5.62 -6.09 7.07
C ARG A 247 5.53 -4.58 6.85
N VAL A 248 6.33 -4.07 5.93
CA VAL A 248 6.33 -2.65 5.54
C VAL A 248 5.34 -2.46 4.39
N ILE A 249 4.37 -1.58 4.56
CA ILE A 249 3.41 -1.25 3.50
C ILE A 249 3.99 -0.10 2.69
N MET A 250 4.23 -0.35 1.40
CA MET A 250 4.66 0.66 0.43
C MET A 250 3.47 1.10 -0.38
N ARG A 251 3.34 2.41 -0.61
CA ARG A 251 2.29 3.02 -1.42
C ARG A 251 2.89 3.97 -2.44
N ALA A 252 2.37 3.97 -3.66
CA ALA A 252 2.76 4.91 -4.70
C ALA A 252 2.53 6.37 -4.25
N ARG A 253 3.37 7.29 -4.71
CA ARG A 253 3.10 8.72 -4.56
C ARG A 253 2.12 9.14 -5.65
N THR A 254 1.00 9.70 -5.22
CA THR A 254 -0.10 10.07 -6.11
C THR A 254 -0.59 11.47 -5.80
N GLU A 255 -0.96 12.20 -6.85
CA GLU A 255 -1.55 13.53 -6.77
C GLU A 255 -2.83 13.56 -7.59
N ILE A 256 -3.80 14.38 -7.19
CA ILE A 256 -5.05 14.56 -7.93
C ILE A 256 -4.97 15.92 -8.61
N GLU A 257 -5.05 15.92 -9.93
CA GLU A 257 -5.05 17.13 -10.75
C GLU A 257 -6.39 17.26 -11.49
N HIS A 258 -6.75 18.50 -11.84
CA HIS A 258 -7.89 18.80 -12.70
C HIS A 258 -7.43 19.13 -14.11
N THR A 259 -7.97 18.46 -15.09
CA THR A 259 -7.72 18.80 -16.50
C THR A 259 -8.37 20.15 -16.85
N PRO A 260 -7.93 20.81 -17.94
CA PRO A 260 -8.58 22.04 -18.41
C PRO A 260 -10.08 21.90 -18.71
N SER A 261 -10.56 20.67 -18.91
CA SER A 261 -11.99 20.36 -19.12
C SER A 261 -12.75 20.10 -17.82
N GLY A 262 -12.13 20.34 -16.64
CA GLY A 262 -12.77 20.14 -15.33
C GLY A 262 -12.83 18.68 -14.85
N ARG A 263 -12.24 17.72 -15.56
CA ARG A 263 -12.19 16.32 -15.13
C ARG A 263 -11.04 16.10 -14.17
N GLU A 264 -11.26 15.28 -13.17
CA GLU A 264 -10.20 14.81 -12.29
C GLU A 264 -9.32 13.76 -12.98
N CYS A 265 -8.02 13.79 -12.70
CA CYS A 265 -7.08 12.75 -13.05
C CYS A 265 -6.15 12.46 -11.88
N ILE A 266 -5.75 11.19 -11.75
CA ILE A 266 -4.78 10.74 -10.75
C ILE A 266 -3.43 10.64 -11.43
N ILE A 267 -2.46 11.38 -10.91
CA ILE A 267 -1.07 11.36 -11.38
C ILE A 267 -0.27 10.48 -10.44
N VAL A 268 0.48 9.52 -10.98
CA VAL A 268 1.41 8.67 -10.22
C VAL A 268 2.82 9.06 -10.61
N THR A 269 3.59 9.58 -9.65
CA THR A 269 4.97 10.04 -9.84
C THR A 269 6.01 9.05 -9.32
N GLU A 270 5.65 8.20 -8.36
CA GLU A 270 6.53 7.19 -7.79
C GLU A 270 5.74 5.90 -7.54
N ILE A 271 6.35 4.76 -7.81
CA ILE A 271 5.75 3.43 -7.60
C ILE A 271 6.50 2.64 -6.52
N PRO A 272 5.86 1.69 -5.84
CA PRO A 272 6.50 0.84 -4.84
C PRO A 272 7.70 0.09 -5.40
N TYR A 273 8.70 -0.12 -4.55
CA TYR A 273 9.94 -0.81 -4.91
C TYR A 273 9.68 -2.22 -5.45
N MET A 274 10.40 -2.62 -6.49
CA MET A 274 10.29 -3.89 -7.21
C MET A 274 8.99 -4.06 -8.02
N VAL A 275 8.20 -3.04 -8.22
CA VAL A 275 7.03 -3.07 -9.11
C VAL A 275 7.48 -2.80 -10.54
N ASN A 276 6.97 -3.61 -11.48
CA ASN A 276 7.09 -3.37 -12.91
C ASN A 276 5.99 -2.39 -13.35
N LYS A 277 6.37 -1.24 -13.91
CA LYS A 277 5.46 -0.16 -14.30
C LYS A 277 4.48 -0.61 -15.38
N ALA A 278 4.96 -1.24 -16.45
CA ALA A 278 4.13 -1.67 -17.58
C ALA A 278 3.14 -2.78 -17.18
N GLU A 279 3.58 -3.76 -16.36
CA GLU A 279 2.69 -4.81 -15.85
C GLU A 279 1.62 -4.25 -14.90
N MET A 280 1.97 -3.25 -14.10
CA MET A 280 1.02 -2.57 -13.21
C MET A 280 -0.05 -1.82 -14.02
N ILE A 281 0.34 -1.04 -15.05
CA ILE A 281 -0.60 -0.34 -15.93
C ILE A 281 -1.53 -1.33 -16.63
N LYS A 282 -0.96 -2.42 -17.16
CA LYS A 282 -1.76 -3.49 -17.80
C LYS A 282 -2.76 -4.09 -16.82
N LYS A 283 -2.34 -4.39 -15.59
CA LYS A 283 -3.21 -4.93 -14.54
C LYS A 283 -4.36 -4.00 -14.21
N ILE A 284 -4.13 -2.69 -14.15
CA ILE A 284 -5.18 -1.71 -13.95
C ILE A 284 -6.18 -1.78 -15.11
N GLY A 285 -5.70 -1.79 -16.37
CA GLY A 285 -6.55 -1.92 -17.56
C GLY A 285 -7.40 -3.20 -17.55
N ASP A 286 -6.81 -4.34 -17.17
CA ASP A 286 -7.52 -5.60 -17.05
C ASP A 286 -8.66 -5.52 -16.01
N LEU A 287 -8.41 -4.91 -14.84
CA LEU A 287 -9.41 -4.73 -13.77
C LEU A 287 -10.55 -3.78 -14.19
N VAL A 288 -10.26 -2.77 -15.00
CA VAL A 288 -11.28 -1.88 -15.59
C VAL A 288 -12.15 -2.66 -16.59
N ASN A 289 -11.54 -3.46 -17.47
CA ASN A 289 -12.25 -4.30 -18.44
C ASN A 289 -13.13 -5.35 -17.75
N GLU A 290 -12.66 -5.92 -16.64
CA GLU A 290 -13.40 -6.87 -15.80
C GLU A 290 -14.49 -6.18 -14.94
N LYS A 291 -14.65 -4.86 -15.02
CA LYS A 291 -15.57 -4.04 -14.20
C LYS A 291 -15.36 -4.19 -12.69
N LYS A 292 -14.14 -4.47 -12.28
CA LYS A 292 -13.74 -4.49 -10.84
C LYS A 292 -13.34 -3.12 -10.34
N ILE A 293 -12.90 -2.25 -11.24
CA ILE A 293 -12.63 -0.84 -11.00
C ILE A 293 -13.47 -0.05 -12.00
N GLU A 294 -14.36 0.79 -11.50
CA GLU A 294 -15.17 1.70 -12.26
C GLU A 294 -14.63 3.12 -12.15
N GLY A 295 -15.09 4.04 -13.00
CA GLY A 295 -14.69 5.44 -12.93
C GLY A 295 -13.43 5.82 -13.72
N ILE A 296 -12.64 4.87 -14.25
CA ILE A 296 -11.47 5.16 -15.09
C ILE A 296 -11.92 5.25 -16.55
N SER A 297 -11.46 6.29 -17.26
CA SER A 297 -11.68 6.49 -18.68
C SER A 297 -10.59 5.87 -19.53
N TYR A 298 -9.32 6.27 -19.29
CA TYR A 298 -8.12 5.73 -19.93
C TYR A 298 -6.89 6.05 -19.08
N ILE A 299 -5.76 5.42 -19.42
CA ILE A 299 -4.48 5.57 -18.71
C ILE A 299 -3.41 5.88 -19.74
N ASN A 300 -2.60 6.91 -19.47
CA ASN A 300 -1.42 7.25 -20.25
C ASN A 300 -0.16 7.09 -19.39
N ASP A 301 0.89 6.57 -20.00
CA ASP A 301 2.24 6.66 -19.48
C ASP A 301 2.94 7.83 -20.17
N GLU A 302 3.17 8.89 -19.42
CA GLU A 302 3.80 10.14 -19.86
C GLU A 302 5.23 10.27 -19.30
N SER A 303 5.78 9.15 -18.79
CA SER A 303 7.12 9.11 -18.21
C SER A 303 8.18 9.48 -19.25
N ASP A 304 9.09 10.37 -18.89
CA ASP A 304 10.18 10.85 -19.72
C ASP A 304 11.51 10.96 -18.92
N ARG A 305 12.49 11.71 -19.45
CA ARG A 305 13.78 11.92 -18.80
C ARG A 305 13.70 12.78 -17.54
N SER A 306 12.61 13.52 -17.34
CA SER A 306 12.39 14.36 -16.15
C SER A 306 11.83 13.56 -14.98
N GLY A 307 11.26 12.36 -15.24
CA GLY A 307 10.75 11.48 -14.22
C GLY A 307 9.60 10.60 -14.67
N MET A 308 9.08 9.83 -13.73
CA MET A 308 7.91 9.00 -13.93
C MET A 308 6.64 9.86 -13.84
N ARG A 309 5.73 9.68 -14.80
CA ARG A 309 4.40 10.29 -14.78
C ARG A 309 3.39 9.34 -15.44
N ILE A 310 2.56 8.72 -14.63
CA ILE A 310 1.43 7.90 -15.13
C ILE A 310 0.17 8.69 -14.83
N THR A 311 -0.61 9.01 -15.87
CA THR A 311 -1.83 9.79 -15.76
C THR A 311 -3.04 8.88 -15.94
N ILE A 312 -3.87 8.76 -14.90
CA ILE A 312 -5.11 7.98 -14.91
C ILE A 312 -6.28 8.96 -15.02
N PHE A 313 -6.88 9.04 -16.20
CA PHE A 313 -8.01 9.94 -16.48
C PHE A 313 -9.32 9.32 -16.02
N LEU A 314 -10.08 10.08 -15.25
CA LEU A 314 -11.36 9.63 -14.69
C LEU A 314 -12.54 10.00 -15.60
N LYS A 315 -13.66 9.30 -15.43
CA LYS A 315 -14.94 9.69 -16.00
C LYS A 315 -15.48 10.91 -15.26
N HIS A 316 -16.41 11.62 -15.88
CA HIS A 316 -16.94 12.89 -15.35
C HIS A 316 -17.61 12.76 -13.98
N ASP A 317 -18.24 11.62 -13.74
CA ASP A 317 -19.04 11.26 -12.56
C ASP A 317 -18.26 10.46 -11.50
N ALA A 318 -16.94 10.30 -11.66
CA ALA A 318 -16.13 9.49 -10.77
C ALA A 318 -15.37 10.36 -9.75
N SER A 319 -15.40 9.99 -8.49
CA SER A 319 -14.59 10.60 -7.43
C SER A 319 -13.18 10.02 -7.44
N ALA A 320 -12.16 10.89 -7.54
CA ALA A 320 -10.76 10.47 -7.58
C ALA A 320 -10.34 9.71 -6.32
N ASN A 321 -10.80 10.10 -5.14
CA ASN A 321 -10.45 9.44 -3.87
C ASN A 321 -10.99 8.00 -3.82
N VAL A 322 -12.22 7.77 -4.27
CA VAL A 322 -12.83 6.43 -4.30
C VAL A 322 -12.09 5.51 -5.27
N VAL A 323 -11.78 6.01 -6.46
CA VAL A 323 -11.01 5.26 -7.47
C VAL A 323 -9.60 4.96 -6.95
N LEU A 324 -8.93 5.95 -6.33
CA LEU A 324 -7.59 5.81 -5.78
C LEU A 324 -7.55 4.75 -4.67
N ASN A 325 -8.48 4.77 -3.74
CA ASN A 325 -8.59 3.76 -2.68
C ASN A 325 -8.82 2.36 -3.25
N THR A 326 -9.65 2.26 -4.28
CA THR A 326 -9.90 0.99 -4.98
C THR A 326 -8.65 0.49 -5.71
N LEU A 327 -7.86 1.39 -6.30
CA LEU A 327 -6.56 1.10 -6.92
C LEU A 327 -5.55 0.59 -5.88
N PHE A 328 -5.41 1.24 -4.74
CA PHE A 328 -4.53 0.78 -3.66
C PHE A 328 -4.89 -0.61 -3.15
N LYS A 329 -6.17 -0.92 -3.05
CA LYS A 329 -6.65 -2.24 -2.60
C LYS A 329 -6.40 -3.36 -3.59
N ASN A 330 -6.53 -3.10 -4.89
CA ASN A 330 -6.61 -4.14 -5.92
C ASN A 330 -5.39 -4.21 -6.85
N THR A 331 -4.45 -3.26 -6.76
CA THR A 331 -3.32 -3.15 -7.67
C THR A 331 -1.98 -3.03 -6.93
N GLN A 332 -0.88 -3.02 -7.69
CA GLN A 332 0.47 -2.85 -7.17
C GLN A 332 0.82 -1.40 -6.78
N LEU A 333 -0.13 -0.45 -6.88
CA LEU A 333 0.06 0.91 -6.32
C LEU A 333 0.20 0.89 -4.80
N GLN A 334 -0.26 -0.16 -4.13
CA GLN A 334 0.09 -0.46 -2.76
C GLN A 334 0.53 -1.91 -2.63
N MET A 335 1.72 -2.11 -2.07
CA MET A 335 2.29 -3.44 -1.84
C MET A 335 2.88 -3.54 -0.44
N SER A 336 2.97 -4.77 0.06
CA SER A 336 3.70 -5.04 1.29
C SER A 336 5.06 -5.64 0.99
N PHE A 337 6.12 -5.05 1.57
CA PHE A 337 7.46 -5.61 1.60
C PHE A 337 7.63 -6.42 2.89
N ALA A 338 7.71 -7.73 2.75
CA ALA A 338 7.94 -8.63 3.89
C ALA A 338 9.44 -8.64 4.22
N VAL A 339 9.84 -7.91 5.26
CA VAL A 339 11.21 -7.88 5.75
C VAL A 339 11.54 -9.21 6.43
N ASN A 340 12.69 -9.79 6.08
CA ASN A 340 13.27 -10.97 6.72
C ASN A 340 14.80 -10.88 6.64
N ASN A 341 15.42 -10.39 7.70
CA ASN A 341 16.84 -10.04 7.74
C ASN A 341 17.71 -11.25 8.07
N ILE A 342 17.78 -12.20 7.13
CA ILE A 342 18.66 -13.37 7.27
C ILE A 342 19.97 -13.12 6.51
N ALA A 343 21.10 -13.17 7.21
CA ALA A 343 22.45 -13.08 6.63
C ALA A 343 23.38 -14.14 7.23
N LEU A 344 24.53 -14.32 6.60
CA LEU A 344 25.58 -15.25 7.07
C LEU A 344 26.46 -14.55 8.10
N VAL A 345 26.51 -15.10 9.30
CA VAL A 345 27.44 -14.75 10.37
C VAL A 345 28.39 -15.93 10.54
N ASN A 346 29.66 -15.76 10.22
CA ASN A 346 30.66 -16.83 10.27
C ASN A 346 30.20 -18.13 9.56
N GLY A 347 29.60 -17.96 8.36
CA GLY A 347 29.10 -19.05 7.53
C GLY A 347 27.78 -19.69 8.01
N ARG A 348 27.13 -19.15 9.04
CA ARG A 348 25.84 -19.64 9.55
C ARG A 348 24.73 -18.63 9.30
N PRO A 349 23.57 -19.06 8.78
CA PRO A 349 22.44 -18.16 8.60
C PRO A 349 21.82 -17.76 9.93
N MET A 350 21.70 -16.46 10.18
CA MET A 350 21.10 -15.90 11.37
C MET A 350 20.07 -14.83 11.01
N LEU A 351 19.00 -14.74 11.79
CA LEU A 351 18.04 -13.63 11.73
C LEU A 351 18.59 -12.50 12.60
N LEU A 352 18.72 -11.31 12.03
CA LEU A 352 19.41 -10.19 12.63
C LEU A 352 18.48 -8.97 12.74
N ASN A 353 18.51 -8.31 13.90
CA ASN A 353 17.87 -7.01 14.10
C ASN A 353 18.81 -5.87 13.67
N LEU A 354 18.34 -4.62 13.78
CA LEU A 354 19.15 -3.45 13.41
C LEU A 354 20.47 -3.38 14.19
N LYS A 355 20.43 -3.61 15.51
CA LYS A 355 21.61 -3.55 16.36
C LYS A 355 22.64 -4.62 15.98
N ASP A 356 22.19 -5.85 15.71
CA ASP A 356 23.05 -6.95 15.29
C ASP A 356 23.76 -6.65 13.96
N LEU A 357 23.01 -6.09 12.99
CA LEU A 357 23.58 -5.71 11.68
C LEU A 357 24.67 -4.65 11.81
N ILE A 358 24.46 -3.65 12.64
CA ILE A 358 25.44 -2.60 12.93
C ILE A 358 26.63 -3.18 13.68
N HIS A 359 26.37 -4.03 14.69
CA HIS A 359 27.42 -4.67 15.49
C HIS A 359 28.41 -5.43 14.61
N TYR A 360 27.94 -6.36 13.78
CA TYR A 360 28.82 -7.17 12.93
C TYR A 360 29.54 -6.35 11.87
N PHE A 361 28.93 -5.29 11.37
CA PHE A 361 29.61 -4.37 10.46
C PHE A 361 30.75 -3.61 11.19
N VAL A 362 30.50 -3.04 12.35
CA VAL A 362 31.51 -2.32 13.14
C VAL A 362 32.64 -3.25 13.57
N GLU A 363 32.31 -4.49 14.01
CA GLU A 363 33.31 -5.51 14.33
C GLU A 363 34.21 -5.84 13.12
N HIS A 364 33.63 -6.01 11.92
CA HIS A 364 34.39 -6.20 10.70
C HIS A 364 35.28 -4.99 10.37
N ARG A 365 34.77 -3.77 10.50
CA ARG A 365 35.58 -2.57 10.29
C ARG A 365 36.75 -2.49 11.29
N HIS A 366 36.51 -2.86 12.54
CA HIS A 366 37.55 -2.90 13.55
C HIS A 366 38.65 -3.87 13.16
N ASP A 367 38.32 -5.09 12.73
CA ASP A 367 39.32 -6.08 12.27
C ASP A 367 40.11 -5.56 11.05
N VAL A 368 39.42 -4.94 10.08
CA VAL A 368 40.09 -4.33 8.89
C VAL A 368 41.04 -3.22 9.31
N VAL A 369 40.67 -2.31 10.20
CA VAL A 369 41.53 -1.22 10.66
C VAL A 369 42.74 -1.75 11.40
N VAL A 370 42.56 -2.73 12.28
CA VAL A 370 43.67 -3.35 13.01
C VAL A 370 44.65 -4.07 12.06
N ARG A 371 44.14 -4.84 11.12
CA ARG A 371 44.97 -5.54 10.12
C ARG A 371 45.70 -4.54 9.22
N ARG A 372 45.04 -3.54 8.70
CA ARG A 372 45.63 -2.45 7.91
C ARG A 372 46.73 -1.74 8.70
N THR A 373 46.47 -1.33 9.89
CA THR A 373 47.46 -0.63 10.74
C THR A 373 48.67 -1.49 11.03
N ARG A 374 48.47 -2.79 11.23
CA ARG A 374 49.57 -3.76 11.41
C ARG A 374 50.40 -3.94 10.16
N PHE A 375 49.73 -3.97 8.99
CA PHE A 375 50.45 -4.06 7.70
C PHE A 375 51.24 -2.77 7.45
N ASP A 376 50.65 -1.59 7.62
CA ASP A 376 51.30 -0.31 7.40
C ASP A 376 52.48 -0.11 8.40
N LEU A 377 52.33 -0.54 9.68
CA LEU A 377 53.39 -0.53 10.66
C LEU A 377 54.58 -1.41 10.20
N LYS A 378 54.30 -2.64 9.74
CA LYS A 378 55.33 -3.54 9.22
C LYS A 378 56.06 -2.92 8.04
N LYS A 379 55.34 -2.33 7.10
CA LYS A 379 55.94 -1.67 5.94
C LYS A 379 56.77 -0.44 6.31
N ALA A 380 56.28 0.38 7.25
CA ALA A 380 57.04 1.52 7.74
C ALA A 380 58.32 1.08 8.47
N GLN A 381 58.28 0.00 9.27
CA GLN A 381 59.46 -0.58 9.94
C GLN A 381 60.46 -1.15 8.94
N GLU A 382 59.99 -1.90 7.95
CA GLU A 382 60.84 -2.44 6.85
C GLU A 382 61.51 -1.28 6.09
N ARG A 383 60.79 -0.22 5.79
CA ARG A 383 61.35 0.95 5.11
C ARG A 383 62.34 1.74 5.98
N LEU A 384 62.01 1.97 7.22
CA LEU A 384 62.89 2.62 8.19
C LEU A 384 64.23 1.87 8.33
N HIS A 385 64.14 0.55 8.43
CA HIS A 385 65.33 -0.29 8.50
C HIS A 385 66.27 -0.08 7.31
N ILE A 386 65.74 -0.02 6.08
CA ILE A 386 66.52 0.27 4.86
C ILE A 386 67.08 1.69 4.91
N VAL A 387 66.28 2.71 5.27
CA VAL A 387 66.73 4.13 5.34
C VAL A 387 67.82 4.32 6.36
N GLN A 388 67.77 3.65 7.50
CA GLN A 388 68.86 3.65 8.49
C GLN A 388 70.15 3.08 7.93
N GLY A 389 70.09 1.98 7.16
CA GLY A 389 71.23 1.41 6.49
C GLY A 389 71.85 2.37 5.44
N LEU A 390 70.98 3.05 4.67
CA LEU A 390 71.43 4.04 3.66
C LEU A 390 72.09 5.27 4.30
N LEU A 391 71.60 5.75 5.44
CA LEU A 391 72.25 6.85 6.21
C LEU A 391 73.62 6.46 6.72
N ILE A 392 73.76 5.26 7.33
CA ILE A 392 75.06 4.73 7.72
C ILE A 392 76.06 4.67 6.57
N ALA A 393 75.57 4.27 5.42
CA ALA A 393 76.40 4.23 4.19
C ALA A 393 76.83 5.60 3.68
N GLN A 394 75.91 6.61 3.78
CA GLN A 394 76.21 8.01 3.39
C GLN A 394 77.18 8.65 4.33
N ASP A 395 77.04 8.42 5.66
CA ASP A 395 77.99 8.95 6.68
C ASP A 395 79.39 8.39 6.48
N ASN A 396 79.52 7.24 5.85
CA ASN A 396 80.78 6.54 5.66
C ASN A 396 81.08 6.25 4.16
N ILE A 397 80.68 7.24 3.31
CA ILE A 397 80.58 7.00 1.83
C ILE A 397 81.95 6.56 1.21
N ASP A 398 83.04 7.19 1.62
CA ASP A 398 84.37 6.88 1.03
C ASP A 398 84.82 5.40 1.33
N GLU A 399 84.51 4.92 2.54
CA GLU A 399 84.82 3.55 2.94
C GLU A 399 83.88 2.54 2.24
N VAL A 400 82.61 2.84 2.13
CA VAL A 400 81.63 2.04 1.40
C VAL A 400 81.98 1.92 -0.06
N VAL A 401 82.36 2.97 -0.78
CA VAL A 401 82.80 2.96 -2.15
C VAL A 401 84.09 2.15 -2.32
N HIS A 402 85.04 2.30 -1.36
CA HIS A 402 86.23 1.51 -1.36
C HIS A 402 85.95 0.01 -1.24
N ILE A 403 85.15 -0.42 -0.32
CA ILE A 403 84.73 -1.83 -0.11
C ILE A 403 84.07 -2.37 -1.37
N ILE A 404 83.07 -1.68 -1.95
CA ILE A 404 82.40 -2.12 -3.18
C ILE A 404 83.34 -2.26 -4.34
N ARG A 405 84.26 -1.34 -4.52
CA ARG A 405 85.29 -1.38 -5.61
C ARG A 405 86.38 -2.48 -5.43
N SER A 406 86.74 -2.82 -4.19
CA SER A 406 87.73 -3.81 -3.87
C SER A 406 87.22 -5.23 -3.87
N SER A 407 85.92 -5.45 -3.75
CA SER A 407 85.26 -6.75 -3.76
C SER A 407 85.16 -7.36 -5.17
N LYS A 408 85.34 -8.68 -5.26
CA LYS A 408 85.37 -9.43 -6.55
C LYS A 408 83.91 -9.67 -7.10
N ASN A 409 82.97 -9.76 -6.25
CA ASN A 409 81.55 -9.94 -6.58
C ASN A 409 80.61 -9.25 -5.57
N ILE A 410 79.30 -9.20 -5.90
CA ILE A 410 78.27 -8.56 -5.07
C ILE A 410 78.17 -9.20 -3.70
N ASP A 411 78.25 -10.53 -3.60
CA ASP A 411 78.13 -11.26 -2.34
C ASP A 411 79.29 -10.98 -1.38
N GLU A 412 80.50 -10.87 -1.89
CA GLU A 412 81.67 -10.44 -1.11
C GLU A 412 81.55 -8.99 -0.61
N ALA A 413 81.03 -8.07 -1.43
CA ALA A 413 80.82 -6.70 -1.06
C ALA A 413 79.76 -6.60 0.02
N LYS A 414 78.63 -7.32 -0.09
CA LYS A 414 77.60 -7.41 0.96
C LYS A 414 78.15 -7.98 2.26
N SER A 415 78.83 -9.09 2.26
CA SER A 415 79.38 -9.72 3.45
C SER A 415 80.37 -8.78 4.17
N THR A 416 81.23 -8.07 3.43
CA THR A 416 82.17 -7.12 3.99
C THR A 416 81.51 -5.92 4.58
N LEU A 417 80.42 -5.38 3.93
CA LEU A 417 79.61 -4.27 4.46
C LEU A 417 78.85 -4.68 5.74
N MET A 418 78.33 -5.89 5.79
CA MET A 418 77.69 -6.44 6.95
C MET A 418 78.65 -6.57 8.14
N GLU A 419 79.82 -7.15 7.92
CA GLU A 419 80.80 -7.30 9.00
C GLU A 419 81.32 -5.97 9.48
N ARG A 420 81.54 -4.99 8.60
CA ARG A 420 82.21 -3.73 8.92
C ARG A 420 81.26 -2.73 9.64
N PHE A 421 80.01 -2.65 9.23
CA PHE A 421 79.06 -1.66 9.70
C PHE A 421 77.92 -2.28 10.54
N GLY A 422 77.94 -3.60 10.77
CA GLY A 422 76.85 -4.26 11.49
C GLY A 422 75.51 -4.26 10.78
N LEU A 423 75.55 -4.22 9.45
CA LEU A 423 74.34 -4.12 8.62
C LEU A 423 73.69 -5.50 8.43
N SER A 424 72.37 -5.48 8.24
CA SER A 424 71.63 -6.67 7.78
C SER A 424 71.83 -6.91 6.26
N ASP A 425 71.58 -8.13 5.79
CA ASP A 425 71.67 -8.47 4.37
C ASP A 425 70.77 -7.55 3.49
N ILE A 426 69.56 -7.21 3.99
CA ILE A 426 68.62 -6.29 3.32
C ILE A 426 69.21 -4.90 3.19
N GLN A 427 69.83 -4.38 4.24
CA GLN A 427 70.51 -3.09 4.24
C GLN A 427 71.73 -3.08 3.31
N ALA A 428 72.58 -4.11 3.40
CA ALA A 428 73.75 -4.26 2.54
C ALA A 428 73.35 -4.38 1.06
N SER A 429 72.28 -5.09 0.75
CA SER A 429 71.71 -5.17 -0.59
C SER A 429 71.25 -3.83 -1.12
N ALA A 430 70.50 -3.06 -0.31
CA ALA A 430 70.05 -1.74 -0.65
C ALA A 430 71.20 -0.74 -0.89
N ILE A 431 72.30 -0.89 -0.15
CA ILE A 431 73.50 -0.05 -0.33
C ILE A 431 74.23 -0.40 -1.66
N VAL A 432 74.39 -1.67 -1.99
CA VAL A 432 75.00 -2.08 -3.22
C VAL A 432 74.20 -1.70 -4.45
N ASP A 433 72.84 -1.72 -4.34
CA ASP A 433 71.93 -1.27 -5.41
C ASP A 433 71.74 0.26 -5.49
N MET A 434 72.44 1.04 -4.59
CA MET A 434 72.28 2.48 -4.54
C MET A 434 72.82 3.18 -5.78
N ARG A 435 72.04 4.08 -6.38
CA ARG A 435 72.44 4.85 -7.54
C ARG A 435 73.39 5.99 -7.14
N LEU A 436 74.39 6.30 -7.99
CA LEU A 436 75.39 7.32 -7.74
C LEU A 436 74.79 8.73 -7.40
N ARG A 437 73.65 9.04 -7.95
CA ARG A 437 72.91 10.31 -7.62
C ARG A 437 72.53 10.39 -6.15
N ALA A 438 72.31 9.25 -5.48
CA ALA A 438 71.93 9.23 -4.10
C ALA A 438 73.04 9.62 -3.12
N LEU A 439 74.26 9.82 -3.61
CA LEU A 439 75.46 10.21 -2.84
C LEU A 439 75.56 11.73 -2.63
N THR A 440 74.62 12.52 -3.09
CA THR A 440 74.61 14.00 -2.92
C THR A 440 74.12 14.40 -1.57
N GLY A 441 74.60 15.51 -0.98
CA GLY A 441 74.16 16.01 0.31
C GLY A 441 72.66 16.33 0.36
N LEU A 442 72.10 16.75 -0.76
CA LEU A 442 70.66 16.98 -0.87
C LEU A 442 69.81 15.69 -0.68
N GLU A 443 70.31 14.55 -1.09
CA GLU A 443 69.65 13.27 -0.87
C GLU A 443 69.81 12.78 0.57
N HIS A 444 70.93 13.12 1.24
CA HIS A 444 71.12 12.86 2.68
C HIS A 444 70.03 13.55 3.51
N ASP A 445 69.80 14.88 3.30
CA ASP A 445 68.78 15.62 3.97
C ASP A 445 67.38 15.04 3.76
N LYS A 446 67.10 14.52 2.56
CA LYS A 446 65.84 13.86 2.25
C LYS A 446 65.69 12.51 3.02
N LEU A 447 66.74 11.73 3.10
CA LEU A 447 66.70 10.48 3.85
C LEU A 447 66.56 10.72 5.35
N GLU A 448 67.17 11.82 5.88
CA GLU A 448 66.92 12.20 7.29
C GLU A 448 65.52 12.65 7.55
N ALA A 449 64.91 13.44 6.63
CA ALA A 449 63.53 13.83 6.71
C ALA A 449 62.59 12.58 6.64
N GLU A 450 62.83 11.69 5.68
CA GLU A 450 62.11 10.41 5.53
C GLU A 450 62.21 9.55 6.80
N ARG A 451 63.39 9.47 7.46
CA ARG A 451 63.57 8.76 8.72
C ARG A 451 62.67 9.33 9.81
N LYS A 452 62.66 10.66 10.00
CA LYS A 452 61.86 11.32 11.02
C LYS A 452 60.35 11.12 10.78
N ASP A 453 59.91 11.24 9.54
CA ASP A 453 58.54 10.99 9.12
C ASP A 453 58.10 9.53 9.41
N LEU A 454 58.95 8.54 9.06
CA LEU A 454 58.70 7.15 9.35
C LEU A 454 58.69 6.84 10.87
N GLU A 455 59.63 7.42 11.65
CA GLU A 455 59.61 7.28 13.13
C GLU A 455 58.34 7.83 13.76
N SER A 456 57.87 8.99 13.30
CA SER A 456 56.59 9.58 13.71
C SER A 456 55.41 8.69 13.34
N GLN A 457 55.39 8.19 12.08
CA GLN A 457 54.38 7.28 11.60
C GLN A 457 54.34 5.99 12.38
N ILE A 458 55.49 5.35 12.67
CA ILE A 458 55.60 4.14 13.46
C ILE A 458 55.06 4.36 14.87
N SER A 459 55.41 5.48 15.48
CA SER A 459 54.92 5.85 16.82
C SER A 459 53.39 5.98 16.84
N TYR A 460 52.79 6.68 15.86
CA TYR A 460 51.35 6.81 15.69
C TYR A 460 50.67 5.47 15.45
N LEU A 461 51.16 4.64 14.51
CA LEU A 461 50.60 3.35 14.22
C LEU A 461 50.68 2.38 15.43
N THR A 462 51.74 2.46 16.19
CA THR A 462 51.92 1.68 17.44
C THR A 462 50.92 2.12 18.51
N GLU A 463 50.66 3.43 18.63
CA GLU A 463 49.69 3.96 19.55
C GLU A 463 48.25 3.58 19.16
N VAL A 464 47.93 3.59 17.86
CA VAL A 464 46.65 3.11 17.36
C VAL A 464 46.42 1.64 17.66
N LEU A 465 47.45 0.78 17.47
CA LEU A 465 47.34 -0.66 17.82
C LEU A 465 47.17 -0.91 19.33
N GLY A 466 47.67 -0.01 20.18
CA GLY A 466 47.57 -0.11 21.64
C GLY A 466 46.28 0.41 22.25
N SER A 467 45.42 1.10 21.47
CA SER A 467 44.19 1.73 21.99
C SER A 467 42.96 1.44 21.13
N VAL A 468 42.03 0.69 21.74
CA VAL A 468 40.73 0.39 21.08
C VAL A 468 39.93 1.67 20.82
N ASP A 469 39.99 2.65 21.74
CA ASP A 469 39.29 3.92 21.57
C ASP A 469 39.75 4.69 20.33
N LYS A 470 41.07 4.67 20.03
CA LYS A 470 41.62 5.29 18.82
C LYS A 470 41.21 4.52 17.55
N GLN A 471 41.17 3.20 17.63
CA GLN A 471 40.70 2.37 16.52
C GLN A 471 39.24 2.68 16.20
N MET A 472 38.40 2.77 17.21
CA MET A 472 36.96 3.13 17.07
C MET A 472 36.78 4.56 16.56
N GLN A 473 37.64 5.51 17.01
CA GLN A 473 37.60 6.87 16.49
C GLN A 473 37.96 6.93 14.99
N ILE A 474 38.95 6.17 14.52
CA ILE A 474 39.29 6.07 13.10
C ILE A 474 38.11 5.55 12.30
N ILE A 475 37.42 4.51 12.80
CA ILE A 475 36.23 3.96 12.14
C ILE A 475 35.13 5.03 12.04
N LYS A 476 34.91 5.77 13.10
CA LYS A 476 33.93 6.85 13.15
C LYS A 476 34.25 7.96 12.16
N ASP A 477 35.52 8.38 12.11
CA ASP A 477 35.97 9.42 11.18
C ASP A 477 35.81 8.96 9.72
N GLU A 478 36.17 7.71 9.39
CA GLU A 478 35.98 7.13 8.07
C GLU A 478 34.49 7.04 7.68
N LEU A 479 33.62 6.65 8.61
CA LEU A 479 32.17 6.62 8.37
C LEU A 479 31.58 8.01 8.11
N LEU A 480 32.03 9.02 8.87
CA LEU A 480 31.60 10.40 8.65
C LEU A 480 32.10 10.94 7.31
N GLU A 481 33.33 10.58 6.90
CA GLU A 481 33.82 10.89 5.55
C GLU A 481 32.96 10.24 4.44
N MET A 482 32.54 9.00 4.63
CA MET A 482 31.63 8.33 3.68
C MET A 482 30.25 9.01 3.63
N LYS A 483 29.73 9.43 4.76
CA LYS A 483 28.49 10.23 4.82
C LYS A 483 28.63 11.55 4.09
N GLU A 484 29.75 12.27 4.25
CA GLU A 484 29.98 13.54 3.55
C GLU A 484 30.12 13.36 2.03
N LYS A 485 30.82 12.33 1.58
CA LYS A 485 31.07 12.08 0.15
C LYS A 485 29.87 11.52 -0.60
N TYR A 486 29.08 10.66 0.00
CA TYR A 486 28.05 9.84 -0.67
C TYR A 486 26.65 9.95 -0.03
N GLY A 487 26.51 10.67 1.08
CA GLY A 487 25.21 10.88 1.72
C GLY A 487 24.30 11.72 0.85
N ASP A 488 23.03 11.32 0.78
CA ASP A 488 21.96 12.00 0.09
C ASP A 488 20.70 12.06 0.94
N GLU A 489 19.72 12.82 0.52
CA GLU A 489 18.44 12.90 1.21
C GLU A 489 17.64 11.60 1.08
N ARG A 490 16.78 11.35 2.06
CA ARG A 490 15.81 10.26 2.03
C ARG A 490 14.86 10.43 0.86
N ARG A 491 14.68 9.37 0.07
CA ARG A 491 13.75 9.33 -1.06
C ARG A 491 12.34 8.91 -0.65
N THR A 492 12.25 7.92 0.25
CA THR A 492 10.97 7.37 0.70
C THR A 492 10.43 8.15 1.88
N GLU A 493 9.24 8.71 1.78
CA GLU A 493 8.53 9.39 2.85
C GLU A 493 7.82 8.40 3.78
N ILE A 494 7.80 8.67 5.08
CA ILE A 494 7.14 7.81 6.08
C ILE A 494 5.90 8.51 6.61
N ILE A 495 4.73 7.90 6.40
CA ILE A 495 3.46 8.32 6.98
C ILE A 495 3.23 7.50 8.24
N TYR A 496 3.35 8.13 9.41
CA TYR A 496 3.31 7.45 10.71
C TYR A 496 1.90 7.00 11.14
N SER A 497 0.83 7.65 10.65
CA SER A 497 -0.54 7.24 10.90
C SER A 497 -0.97 6.18 9.89
N SER A 498 -1.34 5.01 10.36
CA SER A 498 -2.04 4.00 9.56
C SER A 498 -3.52 4.06 9.94
N GLU A 499 -4.30 4.88 9.27
CA GLU A 499 -5.74 4.66 9.24
C GLU A 499 -5.98 3.40 8.42
N GLU A 500 -6.52 2.36 9.03
CA GLU A 500 -7.03 1.21 8.28
C GLU A 500 -8.07 1.73 7.29
N PHE A 501 -8.09 1.21 6.06
CA PHE A 501 -9.11 1.54 5.08
C PHE A 501 -10.49 1.30 5.69
N ASN A 502 -11.21 2.38 5.95
CA ASN A 502 -12.61 2.27 6.30
C ASN A 502 -13.34 1.76 5.03
N PRO A 503 -14.18 0.72 5.10
CA PRO A 503 -14.98 0.29 3.96
C PRO A 503 -15.77 1.43 3.30
N GLU A 504 -16.07 2.49 4.03
CA GLU A 504 -16.75 3.71 3.54
C GLU A 504 -15.92 4.49 2.51
N ASP A 505 -14.59 4.45 2.60
CA ASP A 505 -13.67 5.17 1.70
C ASP A 505 -13.71 4.66 0.24
N PHE A 506 -14.40 3.53 0.00
CA PHE A 506 -14.58 2.94 -1.33
C PHE A 506 -15.90 3.33 -2.01
N TYR A 507 -16.72 4.12 -1.35
CA TYR A 507 -18.02 4.55 -1.85
C TYR A 507 -18.14 6.06 -1.77
N ALA A 508 -18.58 6.70 -2.85
CA ALA A 508 -18.96 8.12 -2.79
C ALA A 508 -20.19 8.28 -1.89
N ASP A 509 -20.28 9.40 -1.18
CA ASP A 509 -21.39 9.67 -0.26
C ASP A 509 -22.59 10.28 -0.99
N ASP A 510 -23.11 9.53 -1.98
CA ASP A 510 -24.25 9.93 -2.79
C ASP A 510 -25.58 9.58 -2.12
N ASP A 511 -26.62 10.37 -2.41
CA ASP A 511 -27.98 10.08 -1.97
C ASP A 511 -28.59 8.95 -2.81
N MET A 512 -29.08 7.93 -2.10
CA MET A 512 -29.67 6.73 -2.69
C MET A 512 -31.13 6.58 -2.26
N VAL A 513 -31.96 6.13 -3.19
CA VAL A 513 -33.33 5.68 -2.90
C VAL A 513 -33.32 4.20 -2.58
N ILE A 514 -33.69 3.87 -1.36
CA ILE A 514 -33.82 2.49 -0.88
C ILE A 514 -35.27 2.09 -1.04
N THR A 515 -35.54 1.06 -1.82
CA THR A 515 -36.88 0.51 -2.02
C THR A 515 -36.99 -0.87 -1.40
N ILE A 516 -38.12 -1.09 -0.72
CA ILE A 516 -38.43 -2.37 -0.08
C ILE A 516 -39.82 -2.81 -0.48
N SER A 517 -39.94 -4.03 -1.00
CA SER A 517 -41.25 -4.58 -1.39
C SER A 517 -41.94 -5.29 -0.25
N HIS A 518 -43.25 -5.51 -0.39
CA HIS A 518 -44.09 -6.24 0.56
C HIS A 518 -43.58 -7.65 0.86
N MET A 519 -43.00 -8.32 -0.14
CA MET A 519 -42.37 -9.63 0.04
C MET A 519 -40.93 -9.57 0.60
N GLY A 520 -40.44 -8.39 0.95
CA GLY A 520 -39.14 -8.19 1.59
C GLY A 520 -37.96 -8.18 0.62
N TYR A 521 -38.13 -7.75 -0.63
CA TYR A 521 -37.01 -7.47 -1.54
C TYR A 521 -36.50 -6.06 -1.34
N ILE A 522 -35.19 -5.90 -1.16
CA ILE A 522 -34.52 -4.63 -0.93
C ILE A 522 -33.52 -4.33 -2.05
N LYS A 523 -33.44 -3.08 -2.47
CA LYS A 523 -32.39 -2.52 -3.33
C LYS A 523 -32.14 -1.05 -3.03
N ARG A 524 -30.99 -0.56 -3.48
CA ARG A 524 -30.70 0.87 -3.57
C ARG A 524 -30.61 1.28 -5.03
N THR A 525 -31.00 2.52 -5.34
CA THR A 525 -30.95 3.12 -6.68
C THR A 525 -30.53 4.58 -6.50
N PRO A 526 -29.65 5.14 -7.35
CA PRO A 526 -29.31 6.56 -7.27
C PRO A 526 -30.54 7.45 -7.32
N LEU A 527 -30.59 8.52 -6.50
CA LEU A 527 -31.72 9.43 -6.43
C LEU A 527 -31.99 10.11 -7.79
N ALA A 528 -30.94 10.38 -8.55
CA ALA A 528 -31.02 10.97 -9.90
C ALA A 528 -31.84 10.16 -10.92
N GLU A 529 -32.05 8.84 -10.70
CA GLU A 529 -32.93 8.03 -11.58
C GLU A 529 -34.42 8.36 -11.42
N TYR A 530 -34.85 9.14 -10.42
CA TYR A 530 -36.25 9.48 -10.12
C TYR A 530 -36.54 10.94 -10.50
N ARG A 531 -37.15 11.17 -11.67
CA ARG A 531 -37.51 12.49 -12.18
C ARG A 531 -38.82 13.03 -11.53
N THR A 532 -38.91 14.35 -11.37
CA THR A 532 -40.08 15.02 -10.86
C THR A 532 -41.23 15.03 -11.89
N GLN A 533 -42.49 14.85 -11.46
CA GLN A 533 -43.70 14.92 -12.30
C GLN A 533 -44.75 15.81 -11.66
N ASN A 534 -45.51 16.57 -12.49
CA ASN A 534 -46.58 17.45 -12.02
C ASN A 534 -47.75 16.65 -11.45
N ARG A 535 -48.54 17.30 -10.61
CA ARG A 535 -49.78 16.77 -9.99
C ARG A 535 -50.75 16.22 -11.04
N GLY A 536 -51.25 14.99 -10.79
CA GLY A 536 -52.20 14.34 -11.72
C GLY A 536 -51.54 13.52 -12.83
N GLY A 537 -50.20 13.36 -12.82
CA GLY A 537 -49.47 12.47 -13.70
C GLY A 537 -49.83 10.99 -13.51
N VAL A 538 -49.54 10.16 -14.52
CA VAL A 538 -49.83 8.71 -14.49
C VAL A 538 -48.69 7.93 -13.78
N GLY A 539 -47.52 8.59 -13.53
CA GLY A 539 -46.35 8.00 -12.91
C GLY A 539 -45.58 7.06 -13.81
N VAL A 540 -44.41 6.64 -13.32
CA VAL A 540 -43.51 5.66 -14.00
C VAL A 540 -43.34 4.45 -13.12
N LYS A 541 -42.98 3.28 -13.71
CA LYS A 541 -42.79 2.04 -12.96
C LYS A 541 -41.53 2.15 -12.10
N GLY A 542 -41.68 2.12 -10.78
CA GLY A 542 -40.59 2.27 -9.82
C GLY A 542 -39.80 0.98 -9.53
N SER A 543 -40.40 -0.17 -9.83
CA SER A 543 -39.73 -1.49 -9.72
C SER A 543 -40.46 -2.53 -10.53
N ALA A 544 -39.74 -3.58 -10.96
CA ALA A 544 -40.38 -4.80 -11.45
C ALA A 544 -40.70 -5.70 -10.23
N THR A 545 -41.99 -5.91 -9.99
CA THR A 545 -42.47 -6.80 -8.92
C THR A 545 -42.99 -8.12 -9.51
N ARG A 546 -43.18 -9.13 -8.68
CA ARG A 546 -43.97 -10.35 -9.02
C ARG A 546 -45.46 -10.01 -9.02
N ASP A 547 -46.29 -10.85 -9.61
CA ASP A 547 -47.70 -10.57 -9.82
C ASP A 547 -48.51 -10.24 -8.51
N GLU A 548 -47.95 -10.59 -7.33
CA GLU A 548 -48.54 -10.33 -6.01
C GLU A 548 -47.71 -9.44 -5.11
N ASP A 549 -46.57 -8.91 -5.59
CA ASP A 549 -45.66 -8.06 -4.81
C ASP A 549 -45.76 -6.58 -5.22
N PHE A 550 -45.59 -5.68 -4.26
CA PHE A 550 -45.58 -4.24 -4.47
C PHE A 550 -44.56 -3.56 -3.54
N ILE A 551 -44.13 -2.36 -3.89
CA ILE A 551 -43.22 -1.59 -3.04
C ILE A 551 -44.01 -1.06 -1.84
N GLU A 552 -43.61 -1.43 -0.66
CA GLU A 552 -44.25 -1.01 0.60
C GLU A 552 -43.55 0.21 1.21
N HIS A 553 -42.20 0.29 1.07
CA HIS A 553 -41.41 1.38 1.65
C HIS A 553 -40.40 1.96 0.68
N ILE A 554 -40.22 3.28 0.75
CA ILE A 554 -39.17 4.04 0.09
C ILE A 554 -38.50 4.95 1.13
N TYR A 555 -37.15 4.98 1.11
CA TYR A 555 -36.32 5.84 1.94
C TYR A 555 -35.23 6.48 1.13
N VAL A 556 -34.88 7.70 1.44
CA VAL A 556 -33.69 8.38 0.92
C VAL A 556 -32.64 8.40 2.02
N ALA A 557 -31.44 7.96 1.70
CA ALA A 557 -30.31 7.89 2.64
C ALA A 557 -29.00 8.05 1.89
N SER A 558 -28.04 8.75 2.49
CA SER A 558 -26.67 8.85 1.99
C SER A 558 -25.95 7.49 2.08
N MET A 559 -24.99 7.24 1.19
CA MET A 559 -24.29 5.97 1.05
C MET A 559 -23.53 5.54 2.32
N HIS A 560 -23.00 6.51 3.08
CA HIS A 560 -22.23 6.24 4.31
C HIS A 560 -23.11 6.10 5.55
N ASN A 561 -24.41 6.39 5.46
CA ASN A 561 -25.32 6.28 6.57
C ASN A 561 -25.53 4.81 7.00
N THR A 562 -25.99 4.65 8.23
CA THR A 562 -26.37 3.35 8.76
C THR A 562 -27.88 3.24 8.80
N MET A 563 -28.43 2.27 8.09
CA MET A 563 -29.83 1.91 8.16
C MET A 563 -30.07 0.95 9.31
N MET A 564 -31.01 1.30 10.17
CA MET A 564 -31.52 0.44 11.22
C MET A 564 -32.88 -0.13 10.80
N PHE A 565 -33.02 -1.44 10.94
CA PHE A 565 -34.19 -2.21 10.52
C PHE A 565 -34.94 -2.71 11.78
N PHE A 566 -36.16 -2.29 11.94
CA PHE A 566 -36.97 -2.72 13.06
C PHE A 566 -38.04 -3.69 12.57
N THR A 567 -38.13 -4.85 13.21
CA THR A 567 -39.08 -5.91 12.82
C THR A 567 -40.40 -5.89 13.58
N GLU A 568 -41.41 -6.55 13.02
CA GLU A 568 -42.71 -6.78 13.65
C GLU A 568 -42.62 -7.31 15.07
N LYS A 569 -41.66 -8.27 15.26
CA LYS A 569 -41.39 -8.90 16.57
C LYS A 569 -40.58 -8.02 17.52
N GLY A 570 -40.23 -6.79 17.11
CA GLY A 570 -39.55 -5.80 17.95
C GLY A 570 -38.03 -6.02 18.05
N ARG A 571 -37.36 -6.56 17.01
CA ARG A 571 -35.91 -6.65 16.91
C ARG A 571 -35.37 -5.50 16.07
N CYS A 572 -34.08 -5.16 16.27
CA CYS A 572 -33.36 -4.18 15.51
C CYS A 572 -32.11 -4.78 14.90
N TYR A 573 -31.87 -4.53 13.61
CA TYR A 573 -30.69 -4.91 12.84
C TYR A 573 -30.07 -3.67 12.21
N TRP A 574 -28.79 -3.73 11.81
CA TRP A 574 -28.05 -2.64 11.19
C TRP A 574 -27.46 -3.07 9.86
N LEU A 575 -27.41 -2.14 8.93
CA LEU A 575 -26.75 -2.31 7.66
C LEU A 575 -26.27 -0.95 7.15
N LYS A 576 -25.04 -0.86 6.64
CA LYS A 576 -24.58 0.33 5.94
C LYS A 576 -25.26 0.44 4.58
N VAL A 577 -25.61 1.64 4.13
CA VAL A 577 -26.32 1.83 2.85
C VAL A 577 -25.52 1.25 1.67
N TYR A 578 -24.17 1.40 1.66
CA TYR A 578 -23.33 0.82 0.62
C TYR A 578 -23.37 -0.72 0.56
N GLN A 579 -23.80 -1.40 1.62
CA GLN A 579 -23.96 -2.86 1.66
C GLN A 579 -25.28 -3.33 1.08
N ILE A 580 -26.26 -2.43 0.90
CA ILE A 580 -27.54 -2.76 0.25
C ILE A 580 -27.27 -3.00 -1.24
N PRO A 581 -27.80 -4.09 -1.83
CA PRO A 581 -27.59 -4.39 -3.24
C PRO A 581 -28.06 -3.27 -4.14
N GLU A 582 -27.18 -2.85 -5.06
CA GLU A 582 -27.50 -1.88 -6.07
C GLU A 582 -28.39 -2.49 -7.15
N GLY A 583 -29.31 -1.73 -7.68
CA GLY A 583 -30.21 -2.16 -8.72
C GLY A 583 -30.75 -0.99 -9.50
N THR A 584 -30.98 -1.21 -10.80
CA THR A 584 -31.71 -0.22 -11.63
C THR A 584 -33.16 -0.07 -11.14
N ARG A 585 -33.82 1.01 -11.52
CA ARG A 585 -35.20 1.27 -11.16
C ARG A 585 -36.15 0.10 -11.53
N ALA A 586 -35.88 -0.61 -12.62
CA ALA A 586 -36.69 -1.76 -13.06
C ALA A 586 -36.30 -3.11 -12.44
N SER A 587 -35.22 -3.20 -11.67
CA SER A 587 -34.80 -4.47 -11.05
C SER A 587 -35.62 -4.84 -9.82
N LYS A 588 -35.66 -6.15 -9.47
CA LYS A 588 -36.43 -6.66 -8.31
C LYS A 588 -35.73 -6.48 -6.97
N GLY A 589 -34.41 -6.25 -6.95
CA GLY A 589 -33.60 -6.27 -5.73
C GLY A 589 -33.31 -7.69 -5.21
N ARG A 590 -32.81 -7.79 -3.96
CA ARG A 590 -32.53 -9.07 -3.27
C ARG A 590 -33.42 -9.21 -2.05
N ALA A 591 -33.77 -10.45 -1.68
CA ALA A 591 -34.51 -10.69 -0.46
C ALA A 591 -33.73 -10.21 0.76
N ILE A 592 -34.35 -9.48 1.65
CA ILE A 592 -33.74 -8.88 2.84
C ILE A 592 -33.11 -9.92 3.76
N GLN A 593 -33.66 -11.15 3.79
CA GLN A 593 -33.12 -12.31 4.52
C GLN A 593 -31.75 -12.76 4.03
N ASN A 594 -31.36 -12.39 2.79
CA ASN A 594 -30.02 -12.64 2.25
C ASN A 594 -29.04 -11.48 2.55
N VAL A 595 -29.52 -10.41 3.14
CA VAL A 595 -28.73 -9.21 3.43
C VAL A 595 -28.53 -9.02 4.93
N ILE A 596 -29.58 -9.29 5.72
CA ILE A 596 -29.53 -9.29 7.20
C ILE A 596 -30.02 -10.64 7.75
N GLN A 597 -29.50 -11.02 8.92
CA GLN A 597 -29.85 -12.31 9.55
C GLN A 597 -31.17 -12.21 10.32
N ILE A 598 -32.28 -12.03 9.60
CA ILE A 598 -33.65 -11.97 10.15
C ILE A 598 -34.24 -13.38 10.24
N GLU A 599 -35.11 -13.61 11.22
CA GLU A 599 -35.84 -14.87 11.35
C GLU A 599 -36.82 -15.05 10.17
N PRO A 600 -37.04 -16.27 9.66
CA PRO A 600 -37.85 -16.52 8.47
C PRO A 600 -39.33 -16.07 8.56
N ASP A 601 -39.84 -16.01 9.77
CA ASP A 601 -41.23 -15.64 10.09
C ASP A 601 -41.39 -14.22 10.66
N ASP A 602 -40.31 -13.38 10.57
CA ASP A 602 -40.31 -11.99 10.99
C ASP A 602 -40.26 -11.06 9.76
N LYS A 603 -40.80 -9.87 9.84
CA LYS A 603 -40.80 -8.86 8.78
C LYS A 603 -40.30 -7.54 9.31
N VAL A 604 -39.57 -6.80 8.47
CA VAL A 604 -39.15 -5.44 8.79
C VAL A 604 -40.34 -4.48 8.56
N ARG A 605 -40.62 -3.63 9.54
CA ARG A 605 -41.74 -2.66 9.51
C ARG A 605 -41.29 -1.23 9.57
N ALA A 606 -40.19 -0.95 10.21
CA ALA A 606 -39.70 0.41 10.31
C ALA A 606 -38.20 0.51 10.01
N TYR A 607 -37.81 1.62 9.47
CA TYR A 607 -36.48 1.90 9.01
C TYR A 607 -36.05 3.27 9.55
N ILE A 608 -34.82 3.33 10.04
CA ILE A 608 -34.23 4.57 10.52
C ILE A 608 -32.89 4.77 9.83
N ASN A 609 -32.73 5.92 9.19
CA ASN A 609 -31.45 6.37 8.70
C ASN A 609 -30.70 7.12 9.82
N THR A 610 -29.50 6.68 10.16
CA THR A 610 -28.62 7.32 11.15
C THR A 610 -27.30 7.74 10.51
N LYS A 611 -26.80 8.94 10.88
CA LYS A 611 -25.56 9.47 10.32
C LYS A 611 -24.34 8.71 10.87
N ASN A 612 -23.98 8.93 12.12
CA ASN A 612 -22.79 8.32 12.72
C ASN A 612 -23.11 7.77 14.12
N LEU A 613 -22.98 6.46 14.29
CA LEU A 613 -23.19 5.80 15.59
C LEU A 613 -21.97 5.85 16.53
N ASN A 614 -20.82 6.42 16.09
CA ASN A 614 -19.62 6.61 16.89
C ASN A 614 -19.55 8.02 17.52
N ASP A 615 -20.46 8.93 17.17
CA ASP A 615 -20.54 10.27 17.72
C ASP A 615 -21.25 10.21 19.08
N GLU A 616 -20.48 10.36 20.17
CA GLU A 616 -21.00 10.28 21.55
C GLU A 616 -22.00 11.37 21.87
N GLU A 617 -21.85 12.58 21.34
CA GLU A 617 -22.79 13.66 21.56
C GLU A 617 -24.11 13.38 20.84
N TYR A 618 -24.05 12.95 19.61
CA TYR A 618 -25.21 12.58 18.80
C TYR A 618 -26.03 11.43 19.44
N ILE A 619 -25.39 10.32 19.81
CA ILE A 619 -26.10 9.14 20.35
C ILE A 619 -26.72 9.37 21.74
N ASN A 620 -26.09 10.25 22.56
CA ASN A 620 -26.61 10.56 23.90
C ASN A 620 -27.78 11.55 23.90
N ASN A 621 -27.86 12.43 22.91
CA ASN A 621 -28.87 13.45 22.78
C ASN A 621 -30.02 13.06 21.84
N THR A 622 -29.97 11.90 21.20
CA THR A 622 -30.94 11.40 20.24
C THR A 622 -31.69 10.20 20.83
N TYR A 623 -32.97 10.10 20.50
CA TYR A 623 -33.87 9.05 20.96
C TYR A 623 -34.55 8.35 19.78
N ILE A 624 -34.93 7.10 19.98
CA ILE A 624 -35.79 6.33 19.07
C ILE A 624 -37.14 6.18 19.72
N VAL A 625 -38.17 6.71 19.06
CA VAL A 625 -39.58 6.55 19.45
C VAL A 625 -40.21 5.49 18.56
N MET A 626 -40.82 4.49 19.14
CA MET A 626 -41.46 3.36 18.47
C MET A 626 -42.94 3.31 18.78
N CYS A 627 -43.75 2.96 17.79
CA CYS A 627 -45.20 2.82 17.92
C CYS A 627 -45.68 1.47 17.42
N THR A 628 -46.60 0.84 18.13
CA THR A 628 -47.24 -0.42 17.76
C THR A 628 -48.64 -0.22 17.16
N LYS A 629 -49.11 -1.24 16.46
CA LYS A 629 -50.43 -1.30 15.82
C LYS A 629 -51.58 -1.01 16.78
N ASN A 630 -51.47 -1.49 18.02
CA ASN A 630 -52.46 -1.30 19.08
C ASN A 630 -52.25 0.01 19.87
N GLY A 631 -51.40 0.94 19.37
CA GLY A 631 -51.22 2.26 19.92
C GLY A 631 -50.32 2.34 21.15
N THR A 632 -49.46 1.37 21.40
CA THR A 632 -48.39 1.43 22.40
C THR A 632 -47.23 2.27 21.87
N ILE A 633 -46.67 3.17 22.68
CA ILE A 633 -45.50 3.99 22.33
C ILE A 633 -44.35 3.72 23.30
N LYS A 634 -43.13 3.74 22.78
CA LYS A 634 -41.91 3.57 23.57
C LYS A 634 -40.82 4.52 23.09
N LYS A 635 -40.08 5.12 24.03
CA LYS A 635 -38.90 5.97 23.80
C LYS A 635 -37.65 5.28 24.35
N THR A 636 -36.58 5.23 23.58
CA THR A 636 -35.29 4.64 23.98
C THR A 636 -34.14 5.52 23.49
N LYS A 637 -33.09 5.73 24.29
CA LYS A 637 -31.89 6.46 23.84
C LYS A 637 -31.19 5.75 22.68
N LEU A 638 -30.67 6.50 21.70
CA LEU A 638 -29.95 5.97 20.56
C LEU A 638 -28.66 5.25 21.00
N GLU A 639 -28.01 5.71 22.10
CA GLU A 639 -26.84 5.06 22.71
C GLU A 639 -27.08 3.56 22.95
N ALA A 640 -28.26 3.15 23.33
CA ALA A 640 -28.62 1.75 23.52
C ALA A 640 -28.47 0.89 22.24
N TYR A 641 -28.37 1.51 21.07
CA TYR A 641 -28.22 0.88 19.75
C TYR A 641 -26.89 1.20 19.07
N SER A 642 -25.93 1.87 19.73
CA SER A 642 -24.66 2.29 19.16
C SER A 642 -23.70 1.12 18.84
N ARG A 643 -23.97 -0.09 19.36
CA ARG A 643 -23.14 -1.28 19.15
C ARG A 643 -23.86 -2.30 18.28
N PRO A 644 -23.67 -2.26 16.94
CA PRO A 644 -24.25 -3.21 16.00
C PRO A 644 -23.89 -4.66 16.31
N ARG A 645 -24.86 -5.58 16.13
CA ARG A 645 -24.65 -7.03 16.24
C ARG A 645 -25.30 -7.73 15.04
N LEU A 646 -24.59 -8.69 14.45
CA LEU A 646 -25.06 -9.46 13.29
C LEU A 646 -26.43 -10.12 13.53
N ASN A 647 -26.65 -10.66 14.71
CA ASN A 647 -27.89 -11.35 15.08
C ASN A 647 -28.99 -10.39 15.56
N GLY A 648 -28.80 -9.07 15.41
CA GLY A 648 -29.73 -8.07 15.90
C GLY A 648 -29.83 -8.00 17.42
N VAL A 649 -30.64 -7.05 17.92
CA VAL A 649 -30.95 -6.89 19.35
C VAL A 649 -32.44 -6.66 19.56
N ASN A 650 -32.94 -6.93 20.75
CA ASN A 650 -34.32 -6.57 21.10
C ASN A 650 -34.47 -5.05 21.19
N ALA A 651 -35.47 -4.48 20.54
CA ALA A 651 -35.78 -3.08 20.53
C ALA A 651 -36.98 -2.76 21.42
N ILE A 652 -38.03 -3.59 21.38
CA ILE A 652 -39.25 -3.47 22.16
C ILE A 652 -39.80 -4.87 22.42
N VAL A 653 -40.46 -5.08 23.57
CA VAL A 653 -41.24 -6.28 23.83
C VAL A 653 -42.64 -6.07 23.29
N ILE A 654 -43.00 -6.82 22.27
CA ILE A 654 -44.32 -6.81 21.64
C ILE A 654 -45.29 -7.71 22.44
N ARG A 655 -46.49 -7.23 22.70
CA ARG A 655 -47.54 -7.99 23.36
C ARG A 655 -48.22 -8.94 22.37
N GLU A 656 -48.81 -10.00 22.85
CA GLU A 656 -49.55 -10.96 22.02
C GLU A 656 -50.68 -10.24 21.21
N GLY A 657 -50.69 -10.47 19.91
CA GLY A 657 -51.63 -9.82 18.97
C GLY A 657 -51.34 -8.36 18.62
N ASP A 658 -50.13 -7.85 18.99
CA ASP A 658 -49.62 -6.53 18.59
C ASP A 658 -48.45 -6.63 17.64
N GLU A 659 -48.12 -5.62 16.91
CA GLU A 659 -47.01 -5.55 15.94
C GLU A 659 -46.39 -4.15 16.02
N LEU A 660 -45.06 -4.07 15.84
CA LEU A 660 -44.38 -2.80 15.63
C LEU A 660 -44.70 -2.29 14.22
N ILE A 661 -45.09 -1.03 14.10
CA ILE A 661 -45.43 -0.41 12.81
C ILE A 661 -44.50 0.73 12.42
N GLU A 662 -44.00 1.49 13.39
CA GLU A 662 -43.18 2.68 13.09
C GLU A 662 -42.08 2.88 14.15
N ALA A 663 -40.92 3.40 13.70
CA ALA A 663 -39.84 3.88 14.55
C ALA A 663 -39.26 5.16 13.94
N LYS A 664 -39.03 6.20 14.77
CA LYS A 664 -38.50 7.51 14.35
C LYS A 664 -37.39 7.97 15.30
N LEU A 665 -36.40 8.72 14.74
CA LEU A 665 -35.44 9.47 15.54
C LEU A 665 -36.04 10.79 16.02
N THR A 666 -35.71 11.19 17.26
CA THR A 666 -36.12 12.46 17.85
C THR A 666 -35.00 13.06 18.71
N SER A 667 -35.05 14.38 18.91
CA SER A 667 -34.17 15.13 19.81
C SER A 667 -34.55 15.00 21.29
N GLY A 668 -35.68 14.36 21.59
CA GLY A 668 -36.21 14.27 22.95
C GLY A 668 -37.22 15.36 23.31
N LYS A 669 -37.49 16.32 22.44
CA LYS A 669 -38.41 17.46 22.64
C LYS A 669 -39.52 17.55 21.59
N ALA A 670 -39.59 16.58 20.68
CA ALA A 670 -40.52 16.58 19.56
C ALA A 670 -42.00 16.49 20.00
N ASP A 671 -42.90 17.00 19.18
CA ASP A 671 -44.34 16.70 19.27
C ASP A 671 -44.64 15.44 18.47
N ILE A 672 -45.25 14.48 19.12
CA ILE A 672 -45.57 13.17 18.53
C ILE A 672 -47.07 13.22 18.09
N LEU A 673 -47.29 12.81 16.85
CA LEU A 673 -48.61 12.69 16.29
C LEU A 673 -48.83 11.29 15.77
N ILE A 674 -49.82 10.56 16.35
CA ILE A 674 -50.15 9.17 15.99
C ILE A 674 -51.52 9.18 15.31
N ALA A 675 -51.62 8.55 14.12
CA ALA A 675 -52.84 8.47 13.34
C ALA A 675 -53.38 7.04 13.25
N ALA A 676 -54.71 6.94 13.34
CA ALA A 676 -55.45 5.68 13.21
C ALA A 676 -56.16 5.60 11.86
N ARG A 677 -56.40 4.42 11.35
CA ARG A 677 -56.97 4.10 10.03
C ARG A 677 -58.35 4.70 9.77
N ASN A 678 -59.16 4.83 10.82
CA ASN A 678 -60.46 5.44 10.75
C ASN A 678 -60.45 6.98 10.78
N GLY A 679 -59.27 7.61 10.51
CA GLY A 679 -59.15 9.05 10.31
C GLY A 679 -59.09 9.91 11.58
N LYS A 680 -58.69 9.35 12.72
CA LYS A 680 -58.41 10.08 13.96
C LYS A 680 -56.91 10.20 14.17
N ALA A 681 -56.42 11.30 14.78
CA ALA A 681 -55.02 11.45 15.19
C ALA A 681 -54.93 12.14 16.57
N ILE A 682 -53.88 11.82 17.33
CA ILE A 682 -53.61 12.43 18.63
C ILE A 682 -52.23 13.10 18.60
N ARG A 683 -52.13 14.35 19.10
CA ARG A 683 -50.87 15.09 19.27
C ARG A 683 -50.57 15.20 20.77
N PHE A 684 -49.34 14.91 21.16
CA PHE A 684 -48.82 15.09 22.52
C PHE A 684 -47.31 15.31 22.48
N ASN A 685 -46.79 15.98 23.53
CA ASN A 685 -45.37 16.22 23.63
C ASN A 685 -44.59 14.96 24.06
N GLU A 686 -43.44 14.75 23.48
CA GLU A 686 -42.54 13.62 23.74
C GLU A 686 -42.08 13.49 25.18
N ASP A 687 -42.01 14.61 25.95
CA ASP A 687 -41.65 14.59 27.38
C ASP A 687 -42.60 13.76 28.24
N THR A 688 -43.82 13.55 27.78
CA THR A 688 -44.82 12.69 28.45
C THR A 688 -44.44 11.19 28.34
N VAL A 689 -43.47 10.85 27.48
CA VAL A 689 -42.98 9.48 27.29
C VAL A 689 -41.57 9.37 27.88
N ARG A 690 -41.45 8.76 29.07
CA ARG A 690 -40.15 8.56 29.71
C ARG A 690 -39.29 7.60 28.90
N PRO A 691 -37.94 7.80 28.81
CA PRO A 691 -37.03 6.83 28.20
C PRO A 691 -37.05 5.48 28.91
N ILE A 692 -37.14 4.39 28.15
CA ILE A 692 -37.18 3.00 28.65
C ILE A 692 -36.11 2.19 27.92
N GLY A 693 -35.40 1.30 28.62
CA GLY A 693 -34.39 0.41 28.02
C GLY A 693 -35.02 -0.55 26.99
N ARG A 694 -34.16 -1.13 26.13
CA ARG A 694 -34.57 -1.96 24.98
C ARG A 694 -35.55 -3.08 25.26
N VAL A 695 -35.50 -3.70 26.45
CA VAL A 695 -36.38 -4.83 26.84
C VAL A 695 -37.75 -4.38 27.45
N GLY A 696 -38.08 -3.13 27.39
CA GLY A 696 -39.38 -2.63 27.88
C GLY A 696 -40.51 -2.72 26.84
N ALA A 697 -41.78 -2.85 27.27
CA ALA A 697 -42.94 -2.95 26.39
C ALA A 697 -43.57 -1.59 26.01
N GLY A 698 -43.15 -0.46 26.61
CA GLY A 698 -43.70 0.85 26.32
C GLY A 698 -44.96 1.22 27.16
N VAL A 699 -45.62 2.33 26.76
CA VAL A 699 -46.79 2.92 27.42
C VAL A 699 -47.89 3.22 26.40
N ARG A 700 -49.14 3.43 26.82
CA ARG A 700 -50.23 3.76 25.91
C ARG A 700 -50.03 5.15 25.29
N GLY A 701 -50.00 5.23 23.94
CA GLY A 701 -49.89 6.45 23.14
C GLY A 701 -51.26 7.00 22.73
N ILE A 702 -52.09 6.17 22.12
CA ILE A 702 -53.44 6.48 21.70
C ILE A 702 -54.43 5.39 22.17
N THR A 703 -55.68 5.73 22.36
CA THR A 703 -56.76 4.76 22.56
C THR A 703 -57.54 4.66 21.25
N ILE A 704 -57.55 3.51 20.64
CA ILE A 704 -58.25 3.16 19.40
C ILE A 704 -59.50 2.35 19.71
N ASP A 705 -60.46 2.33 18.78
CA ASP A 705 -61.65 1.50 18.85
C ASP A 705 -61.28 0.06 18.40
N ASP A 706 -62.06 -0.99 18.74
CA ASP A 706 -61.72 -2.41 18.56
C ASP A 706 -61.50 -2.83 17.09
N ASP A 707 -62.09 -2.09 16.13
CA ASP A 707 -62.02 -2.29 14.69
C ASP A 707 -61.02 -1.33 13.98
N ASP A 708 -60.26 -0.56 14.74
CA ASP A 708 -59.29 0.44 14.25
C ASP A 708 -57.85 0.02 14.55
N GLU A 709 -56.89 0.53 13.77
CA GLU A 709 -55.48 0.27 13.94
C GLU A 709 -54.69 1.56 13.70
N VAL A 710 -53.53 1.67 14.34
CA VAL A 710 -52.58 2.77 14.06
C VAL A 710 -51.93 2.51 12.73
N ILE A 711 -51.85 3.57 11.86
CA ILE A 711 -51.30 3.47 10.51
C ILE A 711 -49.94 4.16 10.38
N GLY A 712 -49.55 5.01 11.32
CA GLY A 712 -48.30 5.71 11.31
C GLY A 712 -48.14 6.69 12.44
N MET A 713 -46.92 7.10 12.66
CA MET A 713 -46.49 8.06 13.66
C MET A 713 -45.53 9.06 13.04
N ILE A 714 -45.71 10.35 13.28
CA ILE A 714 -44.72 11.38 12.94
C ILE A 714 -44.23 12.08 14.21
N CYS A 715 -42.97 12.51 14.16
CA CYS A 715 -42.32 13.29 15.21
C CYS A 715 -41.92 14.64 14.59
N ILE A 716 -42.35 15.75 15.15
CA ILE A 716 -42.12 17.10 14.65
C ILE A 716 -41.30 17.84 15.70
N GLU A 717 -40.11 18.29 15.32
CA GLU A 717 -39.23 19.07 16.20
C GLU A 717 -39.78 20.48 16.44
N PRO A 718 -39.59 21.09 17.61
CA PRO A 718 -40.21 22.36 18.01
C PRO A 718 -39.88 23.52 17.06
N ASP A 719 -38.69 23.51 16.46
CA ASP A 719 -38.18 24.61 15.62
C ASP A 719 -38.50 24.44 14.12
N CYS A 720 -39.21 23.36 13.76
CA CYS A 720 -39.54 23.03 12.38
C CYS A 720 -40.97 23.42 12.05
N LYS A 721 -41.14 24.34 11.08
CA LYS A 721 -42.44 24.61 10.49
C LYS A 721 -42.80 23.53 9.49
N GLN A 722 -43.50 22.52 9.91
CA GLN A 722 -43.92 21.39 9.07
C GLN A 722 -45.44 21.26 9.09
N ASP A 723 -46.01 20.99 7.92
CA ASP A 723 -47.41 20.62 7.75
C ASP A 723 -47.61 19.11 7.91
N VAL A 724 -48.80 18.73 8.33
CA VAL A 724 -49.22 17.34 8.40
C VAL A 724 -49.89 16.95 7.10
N LEU A 725 -49.18 16.13 6.27
CA LEU A 725 -49.74 15.53 5.07
C LEU A 725 -50.44 14.23 5.41
N VAL A 726 -51.68 14.06 4.96
CA VAL A 726 -52.45 12.82 5.10
C VAL A 726 -52.96 12.34 3.74
N LEU A 727 -52.83 11.03 3.49
CA LEU A 727 -53.27 10.37 2.28
C LEU A 727 -54.18 9.18 2.60
N SER A 728 -55.23 9.04 1.75
CA SER A 728 -56.16 7.91 1.86
C SER A 728 -56.01 6.92 0.70
N GLU A 729 -56.53 5.73 0.83
CA GLU A 729 -56.44 4.57 -0.03
C GLU A 729 -56.81 4.88 -1.50
N ASN A 730 -57.75 5.75 -1.75
CA ASN A 730 -58.25 6.09 -3.11
C ASN A 730 -57.57 7.33 -3.73
N GLY A 731 -56.38 7.73 -3.20
CA GLY A 731 -55.55 8.79 -3.79
C GLY A 731 -55.95 10.22 -3.44
N TYR A 732 -56.77 10.40 -2.39
CA TYR A 732 -57.11 11.70 -1.83
C TYR A 732 -56.20 12.07 -0.68
N GLY A 733 -55.75 13.32 -0.64
CA GLY A 733 -54.89 13.81 0.41
C GLY A 733 -54.94 15.32 0.57
N LYS A 734 -54.31 15.82 1.60
CA LYS A 734 -54.22 17.23 1.92
C LYS A 734 -53.07 17.49 2.88
N ARG A 735 -52.58 18.73 2.89
CA ARG A 735 -51.75 19.27 3.98
C ARG A 735 -52.62 19.93 5.01
N THR A 736 -52.29 19.91 6.27
CA THR A 736 -52.96 20.58 7.35
C THR A 736 -51.90 21.18 8.28
N ASP A 737 -52.06 22.43 8.66
CA ASP A 737 -51.20 23.10 9.63
C ASP A 737 -51.21 22.34 10.96
N LEU A 738 -50.01 22.14 11.53
CA LEU A 738 -49.84 21.46 12.82
C LEU A 738 -50.63 22.09 13.95
N GLU A 739 -50.84 23.41 13.94
CA GLU A 739 -51.61 24.14 14.96
C GLU A 739 -53.09 23.76 14.99
N GLU A 740 -53.66 23.22 13.92
CA GLU A 740 -55.00 22.65 13.94
C GLU A 740 -55.14 21.39 14.83
N TYR A 741 -54.02 20.74 15.18
CA TYR A 741 -53.98 19.59 16.08
C TYR A 741 -53.64 20.08 17.48
N ARG A 742 -54.65 20.19 18.36
CA ARG A 742 -54.43 20.56 19.77
C ARG A 742 -53.51 19.56 20.47
N THR A 743 -52.54 20.04 21.21
CA THR A 743 -51.70 19.21 22.09
C THR A 743 -52.56 18.68 23.27
N THR A 744 -52.51 17.37 23.51
CA THR A 744 -53.26 16.70 24.55
C THR A 744 -52.35 15.77 25.37
N ASN A 745 -52.86 15.18 26.44
CA ASN A 745 -52.14 14.09 27.12
C ASN A 745 -52.17 12.83 26.27
N ARG A 746 -51.07 12.05 26.27
CA ARG A 746 -51.03 10.74 25.62
C ARG A 746 -52.15 9.81 26.11
N GLY A 747 -52.53 8.81 25.29
CA GLY A 747 -53.55 7.81 25.63
C GLY A 747 -54.98 8.26 25.43
N GLY A 748 -55.23 9.46 24.89
CA GLY A 748 -56.61 9.93 24.51
C GLY A 748 -57.09 9.28 23.19
N LYS A 749 -58.34 9.55 22.81
CA LYS A 749 -58.95 9.04 21.54
C LYS A 749 -58.62 9.88 20.31
N GLY A 750 -57.91 10.99 20.46
CA GLY A 750 -57.52 11.88 19.34
C GLY A 750 -58.64 12.72 18.77
N VAL A 751 -58.33 13.43 17.67
CA VAL A 751 -59.25 14.32 16.91
C VAL A 751 -59.29 13.84 15.45
N LYS A 752 -60.34 14.23 14.73
CA LYS A 752 -60.51 13.89 13.30
C LYS A 752 -59.38 14.55 12.47
N THR A 753 -58.68 13.79 11.65
CA THR A 753 -57.60 14.29 10.78
C THR A 753 -58.01 14.33 9.29
N ILE A 754 -58.88 13.44 8.85
CA ILE A 754 -59.49 13.42 7.51
C ILE A 754 -60.94 12.93 7.61
N ASN A 755 -61.76 13.36 6.70
CA ASN A 755 -63.16 12.86 6.63
C ASN A 755 -63.19 11.61 5.74
N ILE A 756 -63.31 10.44 6.34
CA ILE A 756 -63.44 9.16 5.67
C ILE A 756 -64.82 9.03 5.04
N THR A 757 -64.87 8.71 3.76
CA THR A 757 -66.05 8.45 2.95
C THR A 757 -65.76 7.33 1.96
N GLU A 758 -66.76 6.75 1.30
CA GLU A 758 -66.57 5.78 0.22
C GLU A 758 -65.68 6.30 -0.90
N LYS A 759 -65.71 7.61 -1.15
CA LYS A 759 -64.89 8.27 -2.17
C LYS A 759 -63.39 8.35 -1.81
N THR A 760 -63.09 8.61 -0.55
CA THR A 760 -61.71 8.77 -0.08
C THR A 760 -61.10 7.44 0.28
N GLY A 761 -61.82 6.46 0.72
CA GLY A 761 -61.31 5.27 1.37
C GLY A 761 -60.73 5.57 2.76
N LYS A 762 -60.16 4.57 3.42
CA LYS A 762 -59.55 4.69 4.75
C LYS A 762 -58.22 5.43 4.67
N LEU A 763 -57.75 5.95 5.81
CA LEU A 763 -56.44 6.61 5.93
C LEU A 763 -55.33 5.57 5.81
N ILE A 764 -54.29 5.89 5.02
CA ILE A 764 -53.16 4.98 4.75
C ILE A 764 -51.82 5.54 5.21
N SER A 765 -51.62 6.87 5.11
CA SER A 765 -50.34 7.47 5.46
C SER A 765 -50.51 8.83 6.11
N ILE A 766 -49.61 9.12 7.05
CA ILE A 766 -49.38 10.43 7.64
C ILE A 766 -47.89 10.77 7.56
N GLN A 767 -47.54 11.97 7.06
CA GLN A 767 -46.19 12.46 6.88
C GLN A 767 -46.07 13.91 7.39
N ALA A 768 -44.89 14.25 7.94
CA ALA A 768 -44.51 15.64 8.19
C ALA A 768 -43.80 16.17 6.96
N VAL A 769 -44.19 17.31 6.40
CA VAL A 769 -43.68 17.87 5.14
C VAL A 769 -43.47 19.38 5.23
N THR A 770 -42.55 19.90 4.43
CA THR A 770 -42.35 21.34 4.17
C THR A 770 -42.61 21.64 2.70
N ASP A 771 -42.65 22.93 2.33
CA ASP A 771 -42.81 23.33 0.93
C ASP A 771 -41.61 22.93 0.06
N ASP A 772 -40.43 22.76 0.67
CA ASP A 772 -39.17 22.34 0.02
C ASP A 772 -39.04 20.81 -0.12
N ASN A 773 -40.10 20.07 0.13
CA ASN A 773 -40.12 18.62 -0.05
C ASN A 773 -40.88 18.23 -1.32
N ASP A 774 -40.47 17.08 -1.87
CA ASP A 774 -41.29 16.31 -2.78
C ASP A 774 -41.87 15.09 -2.06
N ILE A 775 -42.96 14.54 -2.59
CA ILE A 775 -43.47 13.25 -2.13
C ILE A 775 -43.35 12.19 -3.23
N MET A 776 -42.93 11.01 -2.86
CA MET A 776 -43.02 9.83 -3.68
C MET A 776 -44.21 8.98 -3.23
N ILE A 777 -45.15 8.76 -4.12
CA ILE A 777 -46.38 7.98 -3.91
C ILE A 777 -46.29 6.73 -4.76
N ILE A 778 -46.51 5.56 -4.17
CA ILE A 778 -46.47 4.27 -4.86
C ILE A 778 -47.83 3.60 -4.67
N ASN A 779 -48.39 3.08 -5.76
CA ASN A 779 -49.56 2.25 -5.72
C ASN A 779 -49.21 0.75 -5.64
N ARG A 780 -50.24 -0.10 -5.39
CA ARG A 780 -50.05 -1.57 -5.30
C ARG A 780 -49.58 -2.21 -6.61
N SER A 781 -49.87 -1.59 -7.74
CA SER A 781 -49.37 -2.04 -9.03
C SER A 781 -47.92 -1.63 -9.33
N GLY A 782 -47.21 -0.98 -8.37
CA GLY A 782 -45.79 -0.60 -8.48
C GLY A 782 -45.55 0.68 -9.29
N ILE A 783 -46.57 1.44 -9.63
CA ILE A 783 -46.43 2.73 -10.33
C ILE A 783 -46.08 3.80 -9.27
N THR A 784 -44.99 4.53 -9.55
CA THR A 784 -44.48 5.58 -8.66
C THR A 784 -44.69 6.94 -9.33
N ILE A 785 -45.15 7.93 -8.54
CA ILE A 785 -45.18 9.33 -8.92
C ILE A 785 -44.41 10.16 -7.89
N ARG A 786 -43.64 11.14 -8.41
CA ARG A 786 -43.00 12.18 -7.57
C ARG A 786 -43.72 13.49 -7.82
N THR A 787 -44.16 14.15 -6.77
CA THR A 787 -44.97 15.38 -6.81
C THR A 787 -44.44 16.36 -5.77
N GLU A 788 -44.28 17.62 -6.14
CA GLU A 788 -43.93 18.70 -5.20
C GLU A 788 -45.00 18.88 -4.13
N VAL A 789 -44.58 19.01 -2.88
CA VAL A 789 -45.51 19.28 -1.76
C VAL A 789 -46.18 20.63 -1.90
N SER A 790 -45.49 21.63 -2.47
CA SER A 790 -46.02 22.98 -2.75
C SER A 790 -47.33 22.96 -3.57
N GLN A 791 -47.49 21.96 -4.46
CA GLN A 791 -48.70 21.80 -5.29
C GLN A 791 -49.89 21.21 -4.54
N ILE A 792 -49.72 20.72 -3.30
CA ILE A 792 -50.78 20.12 -2.48
C ILE A 792 -51.44 21.20 -1.62
N ARG A 793 -52.74 21.34 -1.76
CA ARG A 793 -53.50 22.36 -1.05
C ARG A 793 -53.48 22.16 0.47
N VAL A 794 -53.22 23.25 1.23
CA VAL A 794 -53.46 23.33 2.67
C VAL A 794 -54.96 23.43 2.93
N ALA A 795 -55.46 22.55 3.80
CA ALA A 795 -56.89 22.48 4.11
C ALA A 795 -57.11 22.02 5.55
N GLY A 796 -58.24 22.50 6.17
CA GLY A 796 -58.57 22.15 7.56
C GLY A 796 -58.70 20.66 7.81
N ARG A 797 -58.36 20.22 9.01
CA ARG A 797 -58.20 18.79 9.39
C ARG A 797 -59.44 17.91 9.16
N ALA A 798 -60.65 18.45 9.20
CA ALA A 798 -61.89 17.68 9.03
C ALA A 798 -62.39 17.58 7.56
N THR A 799 -61.64 18.09 6.58
CA THR A 799 -61.97 18.02 5.15
C THR A 799 -61.60 16.68 4.51
N GLN A 800 -62.15 16.42 3.29
CA GLN A 800 -61.87 15.22 2.52
C GLN A 800 -60.52 15.27 1.74
N GLY A 801 -59.92 16.47 1.63
CA GLY A 801 -58.75 16.70 0.83
C GLY A 801 -59.00 16.82 -0.68
N VAL A 802 -57.96 16.78 -1.49
CA VAL A 802 -57.98 16.84 -2.94
C VAL A 802 -57.40 15.56 -3.54
N ARG A 803 -57.73 15.25 -4.79
CA ARG A 803 -57.09 14.11 -5.47
C ARG A 803 -55.63 14.44 -5.84
N ILE A 804 -54.72 13.65 -5.36
CA ILE A 804 -53.27 13.82 -5.56
C ILE A 804 -52.77 12.93 -6.70
N ILE A 805 -53.28 11.69 -6.78
CA ILE A 805 -52.92 10.72 -7.82
C ILE A 805 -54.21 10.16 -8.47
N ASN A 806 -54.13 9.87 -9.78
CA ASN A 806 -55.18 9.15 -10.48
C ASN A 806 -54.85 7.64 -10.48
N LEU A 807 -55.63 6.91 -9.68
CA LEU A 807 -55.50 5.46 -9.61
C LEU A 807 -56.35 4.79 -10.69
N ARG A 808 -55.89 3.65 -11.22
CA ARG A 808 -56.68 2.76 -12.09
C ARG A 808 -57.78 2.09 -11.26
N GLU A 809 -58.80 1.61 -11.91
CA GLU A 809 -59.89 0.90 -11.24
C GLU A 809 -59.38 -0.37 -10.54
N GLY A 810 -59.64 -0.48 -9.24
CA GLY A 810 -59.15 -1.61 -8.41
C GLY A 810 -57.76 -1.42 -7.81
N ASP A 811 -57.03 -0.32 -8.09
CA ASP A 811 -55.72 -0.03 -7.50
C ASP A 811 -55.86 0.91 -6.28
N ALA A 812 -54.86 0.83 -5.39
CA ALA A 812 -54.83 1.65 -4.16
C ALA A 812 -53.38 2.10 -3.85
N ILE A 813 -53.22 3.17 -3.08
CA ILE A 813 -51.92 3.60 -2.61
C ILE A 813 -51.33 2.54 -1.68
N ALA A 814 -50.09 2.19 -1.91
CA ALA A 814 -49.30 1.24 -1.10
C ALA A 814 -48.39 1.97 -0.08
N SER A 815 -47.64 2.97 -0.54
CA SER A 815 -46.68 3.71 0.30
C SER A 815 -46.54 5.17 -0.13
N VAL A 816 -46.19 6.03 0.82
CA VAL A 816 -45.90 7.46 0.60
C VAL A 816 -44.68 7.85 1.44
N THR A 817 -43.73 8.54 0.81
CA THR A 817 -42.52 9.01 1.48
C THR A 817 -42.19 10.44 1.04
N ALA A 818 -41.80 11.29 1.99
CA ALA A 818 -41.28 12.63 1.72
C ALA A 818 -39.78 12.52 1.36
N VAL A 819 -39.38 13.24 0.31
CA VAL A 819 -38.00 13.31 -0.18
C VAL A 819 -37.57 14.77 -0.35
N PRO A 820 -36.27 15.13 -0.25
CA PRO A 820 -35.83 16.49 -0.56
C PRO A 820 -36.18 16.84 -2.01
N ALA A 821 -36.46 18.10 -2.29
CA ALA A 821 -36.60 18.60 -3.66
C ALA A 821 -35.23 18.50 -4.37
N SER A 822 -35.22 18.10 -5.65
CA SER A 822 -33.96 18.12 -6.43
C SER A 822 -33.80 19.53 -7.02
N ASP A 823 -32.58 20.07 -6.90
CA ASP A 823 -32.15 21.29 -7.61
C ASP A 823 -31.86 20.97 -9.09
N ASP A 824 -32.83 20.43 -9.83
CA ASP A 824 -32.70 20.28 -11.28
C ASP A 824 -32.79 21.66 -11.94
N VAL A 825 -31.64 22.26 -12.23
CA VAL A 825 -31.55 23.42 -13.12
C VAL A 825 -32.04 23.00 -14.51
N ASP A 826 -33.04 23.71 -15.02
CA ASP A 826 -33.61 23.54 -16.37
C ASP A 826 -32.52 23.66 -17.47
N ASP A 827 -32.00 22.53 -17.94
CA ASP A 827 -31.14 22.43 -19.13
C ASP A 827 -31.94 21.99 -20.39
N ASP A 828 -33.26 22.00 -20.37
CA ASP A 828 -34.11 21.60 -21.52
C ASP A 828 -34.58 22.76 -22.44
N ALA A 829 -33.87 23.91 -22.47
CA ALA A 829 -34.17 25.02 -23.38
C ALA A 829 -33.43 25.01 -24.72
N ALA A 830 -32.71 23.93 -25.10
CA ALA A 830 -31.86 23.89 -26.29
C ALA A 830 -32.20 22.80 -27.34
N ALA A 831 -33.34 22.13 -27.26
CA ALA A 831 -33.65 21.02 -28.20
C ALA A 831 -34.98 21.13 -28.94
N GLU A 832 -35.70 22.28 -28.92
CA GLU A 832 -36.85 22.50 -29.81
C GLU A 832 -36.54 23.62 -30.80
N GLY A 833 -35.86 23.26 -31.88
CA GLY A 833 -35.64 24.22 -32.97
C GLY A 833 -34.93 23.65 -34.19
N ALA A 834 -35.43 22.56 -34.73
CA ALA A 834 -35.14 22.20 -36.13
C ALA A 834 -35.83 20.88 -36.57
N VAL A 835 -37.12 20.89 -36.89
CA VAL A 835 -37.73 20.06 -37.95
C VAL A 835 -39.06 20.70 -38.37
N SER A 836 -39.01 21.40 -39.49
CA SER A 836 -40.17 21.58 -40.36
C SER A 836 -39.74 21.81 -41.80
N GLY A 837 -40.25 20.97 -42.69
CA GLY A 837 -40.28 21.16 -44.14
C GLY A 837 -39.22 20.33 -44.88
N GLU A 838 -39.44 19.54 -45.83
CA GLU A 838 -40.57 19.27 -46.70
C GLU A 838 -40.22 18.00 -47.52
N THR A 839 -41.24 17.25 -47.82
CA THR A 839 -41.28 16.14 -48.77
C THR A 839 -40.99 16.57 -50.21
N SER A 840 -40.24 15.80 -50.97
CA SER A 840 -40.64 15.42 -52.31
C SER A 840 -39.76 14.33 -52.94
N GLU A 841 -40.43 13.56 -53.70
CA GLU A 841 -40.16 12.32 -54.37
C GLU A 841 -39.11 12.35 -55.52
N ASP A 842 -38.73 11.13 -55.85
CA ASP A 842 -38.40 10.58 -57.16
C ASP A 842 -36.95 10.45 -57.62
N GLY A 843 -36.69 9.23 -58.05
CA GLY A 843 -35.93 8.94 -59.22
C GLY A 843 -34.72 8.04 -59.17
N ALA A 844 -35.00 6.79 -59.20
CA ALA A 844 -34.34 5.68 -59.91
C ALA A 844 -32.97 5.85 -60.63
N ASN A 845 -32.17 4.84 -60.44
CA ASN A 845 -31.51 4.03 -61.51
C ASN A 845 -29.97 4.05 -61.63
N SER A 846 -29.49 2.86 -61.53
CA SER A 846 -28.49 2.09 -62.33
C SER A 846 -26.99 2.33 -62.13
N ALA A 847 -26.36 1.26 -61.65
CA ALA A 847 -25.34 0.42 -62.29
C ALA A 847 -24.06 1.15 -62.76
N ASP A 848 -22.86 0.69 -62.40
CA ASP A 848 -22.20 -0.46 -62.95
C ASP A 848 -20.72 -0.49 -62.47
N THR A 849 -20.27 -1.65 -62.17
CA THR A 849 -18.98 -2.32 -62.38
C THR A 849 -17.66 -1.56 -62.35
N GLY A 850 -16.68 -2.19 -61.67
CA GLY A 850 -15.28 -2.03 -62.05
C GLY A 850 -14.29 -2.53 -60.99
N THR A 851 -14.11 -3.83 -60.98
CA THR A 851 -12.94 -4.61 -60.55
C THR A 851 -11.60 -3.99 -60.95
N ALA A 852 -10.60 -4.06 -60.07
CA ALA A 852 -9.29 -4.72 -60.31
C ALA A 852 -8.33 -4.56 -59.12
N GLU A 853 -7.94 -5.65 -58.48
CA GLU A 853 -6.62 -5.94 -58.01
C GLU A 853 -5.73 -6.41 -59.19
N PRO A 854 -4.44 -6.79 -59.01
CA PRO A 854 -3.34 -6.48 -58.07
C PRO A 854 -2.02 -6.16 -58.77
N THR A 855 -0.90 -6.10 -58.02
CA THR A 855 0.49 -6.63 -58.21
C THR A 855 1.46 -5.74 -57.47
N SER A 856 2.17 -6.27 -56.49
CA SER A 856 3.42 -7.03 -56.38
C SER A 856 4.69 -6.30 -56.84
N ASP A 857 5.67 -6.45 -56.02
CA ASP A 857 7.14 -6.48 -56.16
C ASP A 857 7.91 -5.22 -55.77
N ASP A 858 8.69 -5.39 -54.78
CA ASP A 858 10.07 -5.89 -54.61
C ASP A 858 11.13 -4.81 -54.27
N LYS A 859 11.87 -5.11 -53.23
CA LYS A 859 13.26 -4.75 -52.94
C LYS A 859 13.69 -3.29 -52.64
N ALA A 860 14.06 -3.04 -51.43
CA ALA A 860 15.48 -2.94 -50.96
C ALA A 860 15.52 -2.83 -49.42
#